data_320da8a80706da3627adeda3778657fb
#
_entry.id   320da8a80706da3627adeda3778657fb
#
_cell.length_a   1.000
_cell.length_b   1.000
_cell.length_c   1.000
_cell.angle_alpha   90.00
_cell.angle_beta   90.00
_cell.angle_gamma   90.00
#
_symmetry.space_group_name_H-M   'P 1'
#
loop_
_entity.id
_entity.type
_entity.pdbx_description
1 polymer ?
#
loop_
_entity_poly.entity_id
_entity_poly.type
_entity_poly.pdbx_seq_one_letter_code
_entity_poly.pdbx_strand_id
1 'polypeptide(L)'
;MNPATDTGKKDLPPNIRARFTEIDVPPPDADCETLLSIIAQYIGDIAVGDKAAIMDVAEFYATVRTLADERKLADGSDHRPHYSMRTLARALMFAADIAPVYGLRRALWEGCLMAFTMVLDGPSADVVTALAQKHILSGVRNPKSLLSVVPAAPAGDDFVKFGPFYLQKGPLTVDLMEDYIMTPSVEKKLVDLARIVLTRRFPVLIEGPTSSGKTSAVEYLARRTGHQFIRINNHEHTDIQEYIGSYVSDPLTGKLVFKDGLLVNALRCGHWIVLDELNLAPTDVLEALNRLLDDNRELVIPETHEVVRPHAHFMLFATQNPPGLYAGRKVLSRAFRNRFLEVHFQDVPQTELEAILCQRCRIAPSYGQCIVSVFRELQKRRQSGRVFESKQGFATLRDLFRWAERDAVGYQELAENGYMLLAERTRREEDRLVVKDVIESVMKVRIDEGALYDMRRSPEFEAYIGCAVPSSSSSQVVWTYAMRRLFVLVARALRFNEPVLLVGETGSGKTSVCQLYADVLGKSLHTLNCHQNTETADLIGGLRPARNRSSIDAGVFQDAVALLNRAGVVNVPADVQGLITQINELIKANASVDPLLQTSLQELRSTLVRSQALFEWHDGPLVRAMRQGAVFLLDEISLADHSVLERLNSVLEPARTVVLAERGSTDGEYPAIHAADAFKLLATMNPGGDYGKKELSPALRNRFTEIWVPSVDTPGDLAMIVDSSWKHEELQVFTAPLLEFCGWLRARLDDHAVCSLRDMLVSARLMWCL
;
A
#
# COMPACT_ATOMS: atom_id res chain seq x y z
N MET A 1 -25.79 2.76 -27.23
CA MET A 1 -25.79 1.94 -25.99
C MET A 1 -25.18 0.59 -26.30
N ASN A 2 -24.45 -0.03 -25.41
CA ASN A 2 -23.96 -1.40 -25.64
C ASN A 2 -25.05 -2.40 -25.22
N PRO A 3 -25.06 -3.63 -25.78
CA PRO A 3 -26.02 -4.66 -25.39
C PRO A 3 -26.00 -4.95 -23.88
N ALA A 4 -27.14 -5.30 -23.30
CA ALA A 4 -27.29 -5.60 -21.87
C ALA A 4 -26.58 -6.90 -21.41
N THR A 5 -26.01 -7.63 -22.33
CA THR A 5 -25.20 -8.85 -22.06
C THR A 5 -23.91 -8.57 -21.30
N ASP A 6 -23.47 -7.29 -21.25
CA ASP A 6 -22.29 -6.89 -20.48
C ASP A 6 -22.60 -6.80 -18.98
N THR A 7 -21.76 -7.37 -18.15
CA THR A 7 -21.88 -7.40 -16.68
C THR A 7 -22.08 -5.99 -16.12
N GLY A 8 -23.14 -5.79 -15.34
CA GLY A 8 -23.44 -4.50 -14.69
C GLY A 8 -24.27 -3.52 -15.50
N LYS A 9 -24.66 -3.83 -16.73
CA LYS A 9 -25.54 -3.00 -17.55
C LYS A 9 -26.99 -3.45 -17.42
N LYS A 10 -27.88 -2.47 -17.22
CA LYS A 10 -29.34 -2.69 -17.20
C LYS A 10 -29.93 -2.23 -18.52
N ASP A 11 -30.92 -2.98 -19.00
CA ASP A 11 -31.75 -2.52 -20.15
C ASP A 11 -32.48 -1.23 -19.79
N LEU A 12 -32.62 -0.36 -20.81
CA LEU A 12 -33.47 0.80 -20.65
C LEU A 12 -34.93 0.36 -20.43
N PRO A 13 -35.68 1.00 -19.51
CA PRO A 13 -37.09 0.75 -19.36
C PRO A 13 -37.82 0.90 -20.69
N PRO A 14 -38.79 0.03 -21.01
CA PRO A 14 -39.48 0.04 -22.31
C PRO A 14 -40.12 1.38 -22.68
N ASN A 15 -40.61 2.12 -21.70
CA ASN A 15 -41.17 3.46 -21.89
C ASN A 15 -40.16 4.54 -22.32
N ILE A 16 -38.89 4.39 -21.92
CA ILE A 16 -37.82 5.27 -22.37
C ILE A 16 -37.31 4.79 -23.73
N ARG A 17 -37.13 3.49 -23.90
CA ARG A 17 -36.65 2.87 -25.15
C ARG A 17 -37.55 3.19 -26.33
N ALA A 18 -38.87 3.18 -26.14
CA ALA A 18 -39.87 3.53 -27.15
C ALA A 18 -39.81 4.99 -27.66
N ARG A 19 -39.05 5.87 -26.98
CA ARG A 19 -38.87 7.27 -27.39
C ARG A 19 -37.67 7.49 -28.30
N PHE A 20 -36.84 6.45 -28.50
CA PHE A 20 -35.68 6.48 -29.36
C PHE A 20 -35.92 5.66 -30.63
N THR A 21 -35.35 6.10 -31.75
CA THR A 21 -35.18 5.26 -32.92
C THR A 21 -33.98 4.37 -32.68
N GLU A 22 -34.19 3.06 -32.63
CA GLU A 22 -33.12 2.09 -32.42
C GLU A 22 -32.48 1.74 -33.76
N ILE A 23 -31.15 1.88 -33.81
CA ILE A 23 -30.33 1.47 -34.94
C ILE A 23 -29.35 0.45 -34.42
N ASP A 24 -29.40 -0.76 -34.96
CA ASP A 24 -28.40 -1.79 -34.64
C ASP A 24 -27.15 -1.52 -35.47
N VAL A 25 -26.03 -1.40 -34.77
CA VAL A 25 -24.73 -1.17 -35.40
C VAL A 25 -23.88 -2.44 -35.17
N PRO A 26 -23.70 -3.23 -36.23
CA PRO A 26 -22.86 -4.43 -36.14
C PRO A 26 -21.41 -4.04 -35.83
N PRO A 27 -20.66 -4.90 -35.13
CA PRO A 27 -19.25 -4.66 -34.86
C PRO A 27 -18.48 -4.61 -36.20
N PRO A 28 -17.55 -3.64 -36.37
CA PRO A 28 -16.85 -3.41 -37.66
C PRO A 28 -15.96 -4.60 -38.10
N ASP A 29 -15.66 -5.51 -37.16
CA ASP A 29 -14.88 -6.74 -37.41
C ASP A 29 -15.73 -7.95 -37.83
N ALA A 30 -17.03 -7.75 -38.00
CA ALA A 30 -17.90 -8.78 -38.58
C ALA A 30 -17.69 -8.94 -40.08
N ASP A 31 -17.21 -7.91 -40.77
CA ASP A 31 -16.91 -7.91 -42.21
C ASP A 31 -15.40 -7.87 -42.44
N CYS A 32 -14.92 -8.82 -43.25
CA CYS A 32 -13.49 -8.93 -43.56
C CYS A 32 -12.92 -7.74 -44.35
N GLU A 33 -13.71 -7.16 -45.28
CA GLU A 33 -13.26 -6.02 -46.06
C GLU A 33 -13.11 -4.76 -45.19
N THR A 34 -14.06 -4.56 -44.27
CA THR A 34 -14.01 -3.47 -43.29
C THR A 34 -12.82 -3.61 -42.36
N LEU A 35 -12.57 -4.84 -41.86
CA LEU A 35 -11.41 -5.13 -41.00
C LEU A 35 -10.08 -4.85 -41.71
N LEU A 36 -9.92 -5.30 -42.96
CA LEU A 36 -8.73 -5.05 -43.76
C LEU A 36 -8.52 -3.54 -44.04
N SER A 37 -9.62 -2.81 -44.33
CA SER A 37 -9.56 -1.36 -44.54
C SER A 37 -9.08 -0.64 -43.25
N ILE A 38 -9.59 -1.05 -42.08
CA ILE A 38 -9.17 -0.48 -40.80
C ILE A 38 -7.70 -0.77 -40.53
N ILE A 39 -7.24 -2.02 -40.72
CA ILE A 39 -5.84 -2.38 -40.56
C ILE A 39 -4.94 -1.56 -41.50
N ALA A 40 -5.35 -1.45 -42.78
CA ALA A 40 -4.62 -0.67 -43.76
C ALA A 40 -4.50 0.82 -43.38
N GLN A 41 -5.48 1.39 -42.70
CA GLN A 41 -5.44 2.78 -42.24
C GLN A 41 -4.34 3.01 -41.19
N TYR A 42 -4.07 2.03 -40.33
CA TYR A 42 -3.05 2.13 -39.26
C TYR A 42 -1.63 1.84 -39.75
N ILE A 43 -1.47 0.86 -40.64
CA ILE A 43 -0.14 0.35 -41.02
C ILE A 43 0.13 0.42 -42.52
N GLY A 44 -0.83 0.89 -43.35
CA GLY A 44 -0.70 0.88 -44.80
C GLY A 44 0.51 1.64 -45.34
N ASP A 45 0.80 2.79 -44.78
CA ASP A 45 1.96 3.62 -45.16
C ASP A 45 3.31 2.94 -44.86
N ILE A 46 3.34 2.09 -43.83
CA ILE A 46 4.56 1.37 -43.40
C ILE A 46 4.64 0.01 -44.09
N ALA A 47 3.52 -0.57 -44.47
CA ALA A 47 3.41 -1.87 -45.13
C ALA A 47 3.55 -1.84 -46.64
N VAL A 48 3.99 -0.71 -47.26
CA VAL A 48 4.15 -0.55 -48.71
C VAL A 48 5.02 -1.66 -49.34
N GLY A 49 6.05 -2.11 -48.60
CA GLY A 49 6.94 -3.20 -49.02
C GLY A 49 6.45 -4.62 -48.71
N ASP A 50 5.42 -4.77 -47.89
CA ASP A 50 4.93 -6.08 -47.39
C ASP A 50 3.40 -6.03 -47.18
N LYS A 51 2.65 -5.98 -48.30
CA LYS A 51 1.19 -5.95 -48.22
C LYS A 51 0.56 -7.21 -47.61
N ALA A 52 1.26 -8.33 -47.59
CA ALA A 52 0.81 -9.56 -46.98
C ALA A 52 0.63 -9.40 -45.45
N ALA A 53 1.38 -8.50 -44.82
CA ALA A 53 1.29 -8.22 -43.38
C ALA A 53 -0.14 -7.82 -42.95
N ILE A 54 -0.90 -7.12 -43.82
CA ILE A 54 -2.29 -6.72 -43.49
C ILE A 54 -3.21 -7.93 -43.40
N MET A 55 -3.09 -8.88 -44.36
CA MET A 55 -3.86 -10.12 -44.31
C MET A 55 -3.45 -11.00 -43.12
N ASP A 56 -2.14 -11.13 -42.89
CA ASP A 56 -1.59 -11.93 -41.78
C ASP A 56 -2.09 -11.45 -40.40
N VAL A 57 -2.19 -10.11 -40.22
CA VAL A 57 -2.74 -9.53 -38.96
C VAL A 57 -4.25 -9.79 -38.87
N ALA A 58 -5.01 -9.69 -39.97
CA ALA A 58 -6.44 -9.96 -39.97
C ALA A 58 -6.72 -11.42 -39.61
N GLU A 59 -5.98 -12.38 -40.19
CA GLU A 59 -6.10 -13.81 -39.91
C GLU A 59 -5.72 -14.13 -38.46
N PHE A 60 -4.64 -13.53 -37.98
CA PHE A 60 -4.25 -13.65 -36.57
C PHE A 60 -5.37 -13.20 -35.64
N TYR A 61 -5.90 -12.00 -35.84
CA TYR A 61 -6.97 -11.44 -35.02
C TYR A 61 -8.23 -12.32 -35.03
N ALA A 62 -8.69 -12.72 -36.23
CA ALA A 62 -9.85 -13.59 -36.35
C ALA A 62 -9.67 -14.91 -35.64
N THR A 63 -8.48 -15.55 -35.78
CA THR A 63 -8.17 -16.83 -35.14
C THR A 63 -8.15 -16.70 -33.61
N VAL A 64 -7.48 -15.68 -33.05
CA VAL A 64 -7.39 -15.47 -31.60
C VAL A 64 -8.77 -15.17 -31.03
N ARG A 65 -9.60 -14.38 -31.72
CA ARG A 65 -10.97 -14.08 -31.28
C ARG A 65 -11.83 -15.34 -31.25
N THR A 66 -11.77 -16.18 -32.28
CA THR A 66 -12.50 -17.45 -32.33
C THR A 66 -12.12 -18.36 -31.15
N LEU A 67 -10.82 -18.50 -30.86
CA LEU A 67 -10.35 -19.28 -29.71
C LEU A 67 -10.83 -18.71 -28.36
N ALA A 68 -10.88 -17.38 -28.23
CA ALA A 68 -11.43 -16.75 -27.03
C ALA A 68 -12.95 -17.01 -26.92
N ASP A 69 -13.69 -16.95 -28.03
CA ASP A 69 -15.13 -17.22 -28.10
C ASP A 69 -15.45 -18.68 -27.74
N GLU A 70 -14.62 -19.62 -28.20
CA GLU A 70 -14.69 -21.04 -27.87
C GLU A 70 -14.21 -21.39 -26.44
N ARG A 71 -13.81 -20.40 -25.64
CA ARG A 71 -13.27 -20.58 -24.27
C ARG A 71 -12.03 -21.49 -24.21
N LYS A 72 -11.22 -21.47 -25.25
CA LYS A 72 -9.92 -22.17 -25.28
C LYS A 72 -8.77 -21.34 -24.71
N LEU A 73 -9.03 -20.08 -24.43
CA LEU A 73 -8.10 -19.14 -23.80
C LEU A 73 -8.68 -18.66 -22.47
N ALA A 74 -7.82 -18.58 -21.46
CA ALA A 74 -8.14 -18.05 -20.15
C ALA A 74 -7.25 -16.82 -19.84
N ASP A 75 -7.82 -15.83 -19.15
CA ASP A 75 -7.02 -14.77 -18.55
C ASP A 75 -6.40 -15.24 -17.23
N GLY A 76 -5.56 -14.41 -16.62
CA GLY A 76 -4.91 -14.76 -15.36
C GLY A 76 -5.84 -14.98 -14.17
N SER A 77 -7.14 -14.70 -14.31
CA SER A 77 -8.21 -14.93 -13.32
C SER A 77 -9.16 -16.07 -13.71
N ASP A 78 -8.77 -16.89 -14.66
CA ASP A 78 -9.54 -18.02 -15.20
C ASP A 78 -10.87 -17.61 -15.87
N HIS A 79 -10.93 -16.34 -16.37
CA HIS A 79 -12.06 -15.86 -17.14
C HIS A 79 -11.71 -15.82 -18.63
N ARG A 80 -12.77 -15.76 -19.45
CA ARG A 80 -12.63 -15.59 -20.89
C ARG A 80 -12.02 -14.20 -21.22
N PRO A 81 -10.89 -14.14 -21.96
CA PRO A 81 -10.33 -12.87 -22.43
C PRO A 81 -11.27 -12.25 -23.49
N HIS A 82 -11.34 -10.94 -23.51
CA HIS A 82 -12.17 -10.20 -24.46
C HIS A 82 -11.32 -9.36 -25.39
N TYR A 83 -11.23 -9.75 -26.64
CA TYR A 83 -10.53 -9.01 -27.67
C TYR A 83 -11.49 -8.18 -28.50
N SER A 84 -11.27 -6.88 -28.55
CA SER A 84 -12.08 -5.91 -29.29
C SER A 84 -11.25 -5.21 -30.37
N MET A 85 -11.91 -4.47 -31.25
CA MET A 85 -11.23 -3.60 -32.20
C MET A 85 -10.27 -2.61 -31.54
N ARG A 86 -10.57 -2.16 -30.31
CA ARG A 86 -9.65 -1.30 -29.53
C ARG A 86 -8.35 -2.05 -29.18
N THR A 87 -8.42 -3.33 -28.87
CA THR A 87 -7.24 -4.16 -28.62
C THR A 87 -6.36 -4.26 -29.87
N LEU A 88 -6.98 -4.51 -31.03
CA LEU A 88 -6.27 -4.56 -32.30
C LEU A 88 -5.68 -3.18 -32.67
N ALA A 89 -6.46 -2.11 -32.58
CA ALA A 89 -5.99 -0.75 -32.85
C ALA A 89 -4.78 -0.36 -32.02
N ARG A 90 -4.75 -0.73 -30.74
CA ARG A 90 -3.58 -0.49 -29.85
C ARG A 90 -2.35 -1.25 -30.30
N ALA A 91 -2.50 -2.52 -30.69
CA ALA A 91 -1.39 -3.30 -31.24
C ALA A 91 -0.82 -2.66 -32.50
N LEU A 92 -1.71 -2.18 -33.40
CA LEU A 92 -1.30 -1.53 -34.66
C LEU A 92 -0.67 -0.16 -34.44
N MET A 93 -1.25 0.68 -33.56
CA MET A 93 -0.66 1.98 -33.21
C MET A 93 0.73 1.83 -32.60
N PHE A 94 0.88 0.87 -31.66
CA PHE A 94 2.19 0.57 -31.10
C PHE A 94 3.18 0.09 -32.18
N ALA A 95 2.75 -0.82 -33.05
CA ALA A 95 3.57 -1.30 -34.14
C ALA A 95 4.00 -0.19 -35.11
N ALA A 96 3.08 0.75 -35.43
CA ALA A 96 3.38 1.90 -36.27
C ALA A 96 4.46 2.80 -35.62
N ASP A 97 4.34 3.07 -34.33
CA ASP A 97 5.29 3.92 -33.59
C ASP A 97 6.71 3.33 -33.55
N ILE A 98 6.86 2.01 -33.45
CA ILE A 98 8.17 1.34 -33.31
C ILE A 98 8.74 0.78 -34.63
N ALA A 99 7.92 0.67 -35.69
CA ALA A 99 8.36 0.09 -36.96
C ALA A 99 9.58 0.75 -37.60
N PRO A 100 9.80 2.09 -37.50
CA PRO A 100 11.01 2.72 -38.03
C PRO A 100 12.32 2.19 -37.42
N VAL A 101 12.29 1.73 -36.17
CA VAL A 101 13.47 1.23 -35.44
C VAL A 101 13.60 -0.28 -35.54
N TYR A 102 12.49 -1.01 -35.41
CA TYR A 102 12.48 -2.48 -35.28
C TYR A 102 12.15 -3.22 -36.59
N GLY A 103 11.66 -2.51 -37.62
CA GLY A 103 11.10 -3.09 -38.82
C GLY A 103 9.67 -3.61 -38.64
N LEU A 104 8.87 -3.61 -39.75
CA LEU A 104 7.43 -3.88 -39.71
C LEU A 104 7.06 -5.20 -39.01
N ARG A 105 7.62 -6.31 -39.46
CA ARG A 105 7.25 -7.66 -38.94
C ARG A 105 7.55 -7.81 -37.46
N ARG A 106 8.67 -7.29 -36.99
CA ARG A 106 8.98 -7.29 -35.57
C ARG A 106 8.10 -6.35 -34.79
N ALA A 107 7.83 -5.16 -35.30
CA ALA A 107 6.93 -4.20 -34.66
C ALA A 107 5.52 -4.77 -34.48
N LEU A 108 4.98 -5.44 -35.49
CA LEU A 108 3.71 -6.17 -35.41
C LEU A 108 3.74 -7.29 -34.38
N TRP A 109 4.83 -8.06 -34.34
CA TRP A 109 5.03 -9.10 -33.31
C TRP A 109 4.98 -8.51 -31.89
N GLU A 110 5.77 -7.46 -31.61
CA GLU A 110 5.79 -6.84 -30.29
C GLU A 110 4.44 -6.20 -29.94
N GLY A 111 3.73 -5.60 -30.90
CA GLY A 111 2.40 -5.06 -30.71
C GLY A 111 1.35 -6.14 -30.40
N CYS A 112 1.40 -7.27 -31.10
CA CYS A 112 0.52 -8.41 -30.83
C CYS A 112 0.80 -9.02 -29.45
N LEU A 113 2.05 -9.20 -29.05
CA LEU A 113 2.38 -9.65 -27.72
C LEU A 113 1.85 -8.70 -26.65
N MET A 114 2.08 -7.38 -26.81
CA MET A 114 1.62 -6.36 -25.88
C MET A 114 0.09 -6.41 -25.67
N ALA A 115 -0.68 -6.50 -26.74
CA ALA A 115 -2.12 -6.34 -26.65
C ALA A 115 -2.90 -7.63 -26.40
N PHE A 116 -2.36 -8.79 -26.79
CA PHE A 116 -3.09 -10.05 -26.78
C PHE A 116 -2.57 -11.08 -25.79
N THR A 117 -1.29 -11.03 -25.35
CA THR A 117 -0.74 -12.06 -24.48
C THR A 117 -0.58 -11.66 -23.03
N MET A 118 -0.40 -10.38 -22.72
CA MET A 118 -0.05 -9.93 -21.37
C MET A 118 -1.16 -10.14 -20.33
N VAL A 119 -2.40 -10.27 -20.76
CA VAL A 119 -3.56 -10.52 -19.89
C VAL A 119 -3.78 -12.00 -19.61
N LEU A 120 -3.18 -12.89 -20.43
CA LEU A 120 -3.43 -14.32 -20.39
C LEU A 120 -2.63 -15.03 -19.30
N ASP A 121 -3.12 -16.22 -18.94
CA ASP A 121 -2.35 -17.19 -18.19
C ASP A 121 -1.20 -17.78 -19.03
N GLY A 122 -0.26 -18.50 -18.39
CA GLY A 122 0.93 -19.04 -19.09
C GLY A 122 0.59 -19.91 -20.30
N PRO A 123 -0.24 -20.98 -20.13
CA PRO A 123 -0.60 -21.88 -21.24
C PRO A 123 -1.30 -21.17 -22.39
N SER A 124 -2.25 -20.28 -22.10
CA SER A 124 -2.95 -19.51 -23.14
C SER A 124 -2.05 -18.50 -23.86
N ALA A 125 -1.12 -17.85 -23.13
CA ALA A 125 -0.14 -16.96 -23.70
C ALA A 125 0.81 -17.69 -24.67
N ASP A 126 1.20 -18.92 -24.36
CA ASP A 126 2.04 -19.74 -25.24
C ASP A 126 1.30 -20.09 -26.55
N VAL A 127 0.00 -20.42 -26.46
CA VAL A 127 -0.84 -20.70 -27.64
C VAL A 127 -0.94 -19.46 -28.55
N VAL A 128 -1.25 -18.30 -27.98
CA VAL A 128 -1.38 -17.05 -28.77
C VAL A 128 -0.02 -16.61 -29.32
N THR A 129 1.07 -16.82 -28.58
CA THR A 129 2.43 -16.57 -29.06
C THR A 129 2.79 -17.45 -30.25
N ALA A 130 2.43 -18.74 -30.21
CA ALA A 130 2.63 -19.66 -31.34
C ALA A 130 1.81 -19.23 -32.56
N LEU A 131 0.56 -18.76 -32.37
CA LEU A 131 -0.27 -18.22 -33.46
C LEU A 131 0.32 -16.94 -34.05
N ALA A 132 0.80 -16.03 -33.20
CA ALA A 132 1.48 -14.82 -33.66
C ALA A 132 2.73 -15.18 -34.48
N GLN A 133 3.50 -16.19 -34.06
CA GLN A 133 4.64 -16.68 -34.83
C GLN A 133 4.22 -17.25 -36.18
N LYS A 134 3.13 -17.99 -36.23
CA LYS A 134 2.60 -18.61 -37.44
C LYS A 134 2.12 -17.57 -38.47
N HIS A 135 1.35 -16.56 -38.02
CA HIS A 135 0.74 -15.58 -38.92
C HIS A 135 1.62 -14.34 -39.14
N ILE A 136 2.07 -13.67 -38.07
CA ILE A 136 2.81 -12.40 -38.18
C ILE A 136 4.22 -12.60 -38.75
N LEU A 137 4.89 -13.69 -38.39
CA LEU A 137 6.23 -14.00 -38.90
C LEU A 137 6.20 -14.93 -40.12
N SER A 138 5.04 -15.10 -40.75
CA SER A 138 4.92 -15.78 -42.03
C SER A 138 5.81 -15.11 -43.08
N GLY A 139 6.51 -15.85 -43.92
CA GLY A 139 7.40 -15.31 -44.92
C GLY A 139 8.76 -14.80 -44.44
N VAL A 140 9.03 -14.77 -43.14
CA VAL A 140 10.35 -14.44 -42.58
C VAL A 140 11.26 -15.67 -42.62
N ARG A 141 12.38 -15.62 -43.35
CA ARG A 141 13.31 -16.77 -43.50
C ARG A 141 13.88 -17.28 -42.18
N ASN A 142 14.13 -16.39 -41.22
CA ASN A 142 14.76 -16.72 -39.93
C ASN A 142 14.06 -15.93 -38.78
N PRO A 143 12.89 -16.40 -38.28
CA PRO A 143 12.17 -15.72 -37.20
C PRO A 143 13.00 -15.52 -35.92
N LYS A 144 13.78 -16.53 -35.53
CA LYS A 144 14.63 -16.46 -34.34
C LYS A 144 15.70 -15.37 -34.45
N SER A 145 16.32 -15.23 -35.62
CA SER A 145 17.32 -14.18 -35.85
C SER A 145 16.68 -12.78 -35.81
N LEU A 146 15.49 -12.60 -36.41
CA LEU A 146 14.76 -11.32 -36.37
C LEU A 146 14.43 -10.91 -34.94
N LEU A 147 13.98 -11.86 -34.11
CA LEU A 147 13.59 -11.57 -32.73
C LEU A 147 14.81 -11.36 -31.79
N SER A 148 15.98 -11.93 -32.11
CA SER A 148 17.19 -11.75 -31.33
C SER A 148 17.97 -10.47 -31.61
N VAL A 149 17.70 -9.81 -32.74
CA VAL A 149 18.37 -8.55 -33.10
C VAL A 149 17.97 -7.47 -32.09
N VAL A 150 18.94 -6.96 -31.35
CA VAL A 150 18.77 -5.76 -30.54
C VAL A 150 19.08 -4.56 -31.45
N PRO A 151 18.19 -3.58 -31.56
CA PRO A 151 18.48 -2.40 -32.37
C PRO A 151 19.70 -1.66 -31.83
N ALA A 152 20.36 -0.90 -32.71
CA ALA A 152 21.45 -0.05 -32.28
C ALA A 152 20.97 0.93 -31.20
N ALA A 153 21.81 1.16 -30.18
CA ALA A 153 21.49 2.16 -29.17
C ALA A 153 21.25 3.52 -29.85
N PRO A 154 20.18 4.23 -29.50
CA PRO A 154 20.01 5.60 -29.98
C PRO A 154 21.23 6.46 -29.61
N ALA A 155 21.58 7.42 -30.43
CA ALA A 155 22.71 8.29 -30.17
C ALA A 155 22.45 9.15 -28.93
N GLY A 156 23.41 9.17 -27.98
CA GLY A 156 23.35 9.92 -26.74
C GLY A 156 23.19 9.06 -25.50
N ASP A 157 23.46 9.66 -24.32
CA ASP A 157 23.34 9.00 -23.01
C ASP A 157 21.91 9.05 -22.41
N ASP A 158 20.92 9.47 -23.19
CA ASP A 158 19.55 9.72 -22.70
C ASP A 158 18.65 8.49 -22.67
N PHE A 159 19.23 7.30 -22.81
CA PHE A 159 18.46 6.06 -22.85
C PHE A 159 18.97 5.02 -21.86
N VAL A 160 18.03 4.22 -21.34
CA VAL A 160 18.32 3.05 -20.48
C VAL A 160 17.81 1.80 -21.18
N LYS A 161 18.65 0.75 -21.21
CA LYS A 161 18.31 -0.52 -21.85
C LYS A 161 17.54 -1.44 -20.89
N PHE A 162 16.40 -1.98 -21.37
CA PHE A 162 15.61 -3.04 -20.72
C PHE A 162 15.30 -4.14 -21.75
N GLY A 163 15.99 -5.29 -21.63
CA GLY A 163 15.91 -6.34 -22.65
C GLY A 163 16.23 -5.82 -24.05
N PRO A 164 15.32 -5.94 -25.04
CA PRO A 164 15.50 -5.41 -26.38
C PRO A 164 15.12 -3.93 -26.54
N PHE A 165 14.61 -3.27 -25.49
CA PHE A 165 14.07 -1.92 -25.56
C PHE A 165 15.02 -0.88 -24.94
N TYR A 166 15.00 0.33 -25.52
CA TYR A 166 15.68 1.51 -25.00
C TYR A 166 14.63 2.53 -24.54
N LEU A 167 14.57 2.78 -23.24
CA LEU A 167 13.65 3.76 -22.65
C LEU A 167 14.36 5.08 -22.46
N GLN A 168 13.71 6.17 -22.83
CA GLN A 168 14.20 7.52 -22.65
C GLN A 168 14.28 7.86 -21.16
N LYS A 169 15.38 8.48 -20.72
CA LYS A 169 15.56 8.97 -19.34
C LYS A 169 14.63 10.14 -19.04
N GLY A 170 14.25 10.25 -17.80
CA GLY A 170 13.55 11.38 -17.22
C GLY A 170 14.50 12.47 -16.72
N PRO A 171 13.96 13.50 -16.05
CA PRO A 171 14.72 14.65 -15.58
C PRO A 171 15.59 14.36 -14.35
N LEU A 172 15.36 13.25 -13.63
CA LEU A 172 16.11 12.90 -12.43
C LEU A 172 17.34 12.04 -12.72
N THR A 173 18.26 12.01 -11.76
CA THR A 173 19.41 11.11 -11.81
C THR A 173 18.94 9.65 -11.74
N VAL A 174 19.57 8.81 -12.56
CA VAL A 174 19.28 7.37 -12.59
C VAL A 174 19.78 6.69 -11.32
N ASP A 175 18.85 6.04 -10.60
CA ASP A 175 19.17 5.23 -9.44
C ASP A 175 19.37 3.76 -9.87
N LEU A 176 20.52 3.17 -9.54
CA LEU A 176 20.85 1.80 -9.93
C LEU A 176 20.07 0.75 -9.15
N MET A 177 19.52 1.09 -7.97
CA MET A 177 18.76 0.18 -7.09
C MET A 177 19.41 -1.20 -7.00
N GLU A 178 20.63 -1.26 -6.53
CA GLU A 178 21.43 -2.50 -6.44
C GLU A 178 20.77 -3.57 -5.56
N ASP A 179 19.94 -3.14 -4.61
CA ASP A 179 19.17 -4.03 -3.72
C ASP A 179 17.97 -4.72 -4.40
N TYR A 180 17.62 -4.35 -5.64
CA TYR A 180 16.51 -4.95 -6.36
C TYR A 180 16.92 -6.28 -7.01
N ILE A 181 16.33 -7.37 -6.53
CA ILE A 181 16.73 -8.72 -6.93
C ILE A 181 16.11 -9.09 -8.28
N MET A 182 16.97 -9.28 -9.26
CA MET A 182 16.57 -9.65 -10.60
C MET A 182 16.50 -11.18 -10.74
N THR A 183 15.28 -11.71 -10.94
CA THR A 183 15.05 -13.12 -11.27
C THR A 183 14.47 -13.25 -12.68
N PRO A 184 14.51 -14.42 -13.32
CA PRO A 184 13.99 -14.59 -14.69
C PRO A 184 12.51 -14.16 -14.83
N SER A 185 11.66 -14.46 -13.84
CA SER A 185 10.26 -14.04 -13.89
C SER A 185 10.10 -12.53 -13.70
N VAL A 186 10.91 -11.91 -12.84
CA VAL A 186 10.92 -10.45 -12.63
C VAL A 186 11.44 -9.75 -13.86
N GLU A 187 12.53 -10.24 -14.46
CA GLU A 187 13.07 -9.69 -15.71
C GLU A 187 12.03 -9.73 -16.84
N LYS A 188 11.33 -10.86 -17.01
CA LYS A 188 10.24 -10.97 -17.98
C LYS A 188 9.16 -9.91 -17.74
N LYS A 189 8.69 -9.75 -16.50
CA LYS A 189 7.68 -8.73 -16.13
C LYS A 189 8.18 -7.31 -16.42
N LEU A 190 9.45 -7.02 -16.15
CA LEU A 190 10.04 -5.70 -16.42
C LEU A 190 10.18 -5.43 -17.92
N VAL A 191 10.52 -6.44 -18.71
CA VAL A 191 10.58 -6.33 -20.19
C VAL A 191 9.18 -6.09 -20.76
N ASP A 192 8.15 -6.76 -20.22
CA ASP A 192 6.76 -6.56 -20.62
C ASP A 192 6.27 -5.14 -20.28
N LEU A 193 6.59 -4.62 -19.10
CA LEU A 193 6.31 -3.23 -18.74
C LEU A 193 7.11 -2.25 -19.60
N ALA A 194 8.39 -2.51 -19.85
CA ALA A 194 9.24 -1.66 -20.69
C ALA A 194 8.70 -1.57 -22.13
N ARG A 195 8.15 -2.68 -22.67
CA ARG A 195 7.48 -2.70 -23.97
C ARG A 195 6.34 -1.68 -24.02
N ILE A 196 5.48 -1.65 -23.01
CA ILE A 196 4.34 -0.70 -22.97
C ILE A 196 4.83 0.74 -22.80
N VAL A 197 5.78 0.94 -21.90
CA VAL A 197 6.32 2.27 -21.58
C VAL A 197 7.09 2.90 -22.74
N LEU A 198 7.56 2.11 -23.70
CA LEU A 198 8.34 2.59 -24.83
C LEU A 198 7.62 3.72 -25.61
N THR A 199 6.32 3.60 -25.78
CA THR A 199 5.50 4.61 -26.47
C THR A 199 4.82 5.62 -25.55
N ARG A 200 4.75 5.33 -24.24
CA ARG A 200 4.08 6.16 -23.19
C ARG A 200 2.64 6.57 -23.55
N ARG A 201 2.00 5.80 -24.40
CA ARG A 201 0.71 6.14 -24.97
C ARG A 201 -0.47 5.60 -24.17
N PHE A 202 -0.33 4.44 -23.56
CA PHE A 202 -1.44 3.72 -22.95
C PHE A 202 -1.28 3.62 -21.43
N PRO A 203 -2.36 3.87 -20.66
CA PRO A 203 -2.36 3.57 -19.23
C PRO A 203 -2.30 2.06 -19.00
N VAL A 204 -1.67 1.62 -17.93
CA VAL A 204 -1.43 0.21 -17.63
C VAL A 204 -2.22 -0.21 -16.40
N LEU A 205 -2.95 -1.33 -16.48
CA LEU A 205 -3.59 -1.98 -15.33
C LEU A 205 -2.88 -3.30 -15.03
N ILE A 206 -2.25 -3.39 -13.86
CA ILE A 206 -1.53 -4.58 -13.44
C ILE A 206 -2.41 -5.37 -12.49
N GLU A 207 -2.84 -6.55 -12.88
CA GLU A 207 -3.60 -7.48 -12.08
C GLU A 207 -2.72 -8.62 -11.57
N GLY A 208 -2.93 -9.06 -10.34
CA GLY A 208 -2.21 -10.20 -9.77
C GLY A 208 -2.38 -10.31 -8.26
N PRO A 209 -1.93 -11.40 -7.65
CA PRO A 209 -2.06 -11.65 -6.22
C PRO A 209 -1.30 -10.61 -5.39
N THR A 210 -1.64 -10.53 -4.09
CA THR A 210 -0.92 -9.66 -3.17
C THR A 210 0.56 -10.06 -3.08
N SER A 211 1.44 -9.05 -2.98
CA SER A 211 2.90 -9.24 -2.89
C SER A 211 3.57 -9.86 -4.13
N SER A 212 2.92 -9.88 -5.29
CA SER A 212 3.53 -10.32 -6.56
C SER A 212 4.52 -9.34 -7.17
N GLY A 213 4.81 -8.22 -6.47
CA GLY A 213 5.80 -7.22 -6.91
C GLY A 213 5.27 -6.17 -7.90
N LYS A 214 3.93 -5.99 -8.01
CA LYS A 214 3.31 -5.04 -8.95
C LYS A 214 3.84 -3.61 -8.83
N THR A 215 3.68 -3.02 -7.66
CA THR A 215 4.09 -1.64 -7.38
C THR A 215 5.61 -1.48 -7.40
N SER A 216 6.34 -2.47 -6.85
CA SER A 216 7.80 -2.47 -6.82
C SER A 216 8.45 -2.54 -8.22
N ALA A 217 7.82 -3.26 -9.17
CA ALA A 217 8.31 -3.32 -10.54
C ALA A 217 8.19 -1.98 -11.26
N VAL A 218 7.08 -1.26 -11.06
CA VAL A 218 6.89 0.09 -11.63
C VAL A 218 7.84 1.10 -10.97
N GLU A 219 8.00 1.04 -9.65
CA GLU A 219 8.93 1.90 -8.92
C GLU A 219 10.38 1.68 -9.39
N TYR A 220 10.80 0.41 -9.53
CA TYR A 220 12.11 0.07 -10.07
C TYR A 220 12.31 0.65 -11.48
N LEU A 221 11.33 0.48 -12.36
CA LEU A 221 11.42 0.98 -13.72
C LEU A 221 11.49 2.52 -13.76
N ALA A 222 10.71 3.21 -12.92
CA ALA A 222 10.70 4.67 -12.81
C ALA A 222 12.07 5.20 -12.33
N ARG A 223 12.60 4.64 -11.23
CA ARG A 223 13.90 5.05 -10.68
C ARG A 223 15.06 4.77 -11.63
N ARG A 224 15.06 3.60 -12.28
CA ARG A 224 16.06 3.22 -13.28
C ARG A 224 16.03 4.07 -14.55
N THR A 225 14.90 4.70 -14.83
CA THR A 225 14.76 5.64 -15.96
C THR A 225 14.83 7.11 -15.54
N GLY A 226 15.02 7.41 -14.24
CA GLY A 226 15.12 8.77 -13.74
C GLY A 226 13.80 9.55 -13.77
N HIS A 227 12.68 8.87 -13.58
CA HIS A 227 11.36 9.51 -13.45
C HIS A 227 10.92 9.56 -12.00
N GLN A 228 10.27 10.67 -11.61
CA GLN A 228 9.66 10.78 -10.28
C GLN A 228 8.50 9.79 -10.16
N PHE A 229 8.53 9.00 -9.10
CA PHE A 229 7.51 8.02 -8.79
C PHE A 229 6.56 8.57 -7.72
N ILE A 230 5.25 8.55 -8.03
CA ILE A 230 4.19 8.96 -7.10
C ILE A 230 3.23 7.79 -6.93
N ARG A 231 2.75 7.54 -5.71
CA ARG A 231 1.82 6.47 -5.39
C ARG A 231 0.61 7.02 -4.67
N ILE A 232 -0.58 6.68 -5.16
CA ILE A 232 -1.86 6.92 -4.47
C ILE A 232 -2.44 5.56 -4.09
N ASN A 233 -2.73 5.36 -2.81
CA ASN A 233 -3.40 4.17 -2.31
C ASN A 233 -4.91 4.42 -2.29
N ASN A 234 -5.66 3.67 -3.10
CA ASN A 234 -7.12 3.80 -3.15
C ASN A 234 -7.81 3.02 -2.05
N HIS A 235 -8.92 3.57 -1.59
CA HIS A 235 -9.82 2.97 -0.62
C HIS A 235 -11.27 3.38 -0.90
N GLU A 236 -12.24 2.80 -0.19
CA GLU A 236 -13.67 3.01 -0.42
C GLU A 236 -14.12 4.49 -0.26
N HIS A 237 -13.35 5.29 0.47
CA HIS A 237 -13.62 6.71 0.71
C HIS A 237 -12.50 7.62 0.18
N THR A 238 -11.77 7.20 -0.85
CA THR A 238 -10.79 8.07 -1.52
C THR A 238 -11.50 9.30 -2.04
N ASP A 239 -11.04 10.50 -1.64
CA ASP A 239 -11.62 11.76 -2.09
C ASP A 239 -11.04 12.15 -3.46
N ILE A 240 -11.93 12.63 -4.32
CA ILE A 240 -11.54 13.17 -5.63
C ILE A 240 -10.57 14.36 -5.49
N GLN A 241 -10.64 15.09 -4.38
CA GLN A 241 -9.76 16.22 -4.06
C GLN A 241 -8.29 15.79 -3.93
N GLU A 242 -8.01 14.57 -3.52
CA GLU A 242 -6.66 14.03 -3.44
C GLU A 242 -6.02 13.88 -4.83
N TYR A 243 -6.84 13.59 -5.82
CA TYR A 243 -6.45 13.46 -7.23
C TYR A 243 -6.35 14.80 -7.95
N ILE A 244 -7.41 15.59 -7.87
CA ILE A 244 -7.58 16.81 -8.66
C ILE A 244 -6.99 18.01 -7.92
N GLY A 245 -7.25 18.11 -6.62
CA GLY A 245 -6.85 19.24 -5.80
C GLY A 245 -8.02 19.90 -5.09
N SER A 246 -7.72 20.91 -4.29
CA SER A 246 -8.71 21.64 -3.50
C SER A 246 -8.31 23.08 -3.27
N TYR A 247 -9.28 23.91 -2.89
CA TYR A 247 -9.00 25.26 -2.44
C TYR A 247 -8.40 25.26 -1.03
N VAL A 248 -7.19 25.77 -0.91
CA VAL A 248 -6.47 25.92 0.36
C VAL A 248 -6.24 27.39 0.63
N SER A 249 -6.36 27.79 1.89
CA SER A 249 -6.02 29.16 2.29
C SER A 249 -4.51 29.36 2.18
N ASP A 250 -4.09 30.28 1.33
CA ASP A 250 -2.69 30.66 1.23
C ASP A 250 -2.25 31.36 2.52
N PRO A 251 -1.24 30.86 3.23
CA PRO A 251 -0.76 31.45 4.48
C PRO A 251 -0.26 32.90 4.31
N LEU A 252 0.20 33.28 3.11
CA LEU A 252 0.78 34.57 2.82
C LEU A 252 -0.26 35.64 2.52
N THR A 253 -1.29 35.31 1.78
CA THR A 253 -2.28 36.27 1.29
C THR A 253 -3.63 36.16 1.99
N GLY A 254 -3.85 35.07 2.76
CA GLY A 254 -5.14 34.75 3.38
C GLY A 254 -6.27 34.44 2.37
N LYS A 255 -5.96 34.41 1.06
CA LYS A 255 -6.90 34.10 -0.01
C LYS A 255 -6.99 32.60 -0.25
N LEU A 256 -8.16 32.16 -0.70
CA LEU A 256 -8.32 30.79 -1.18
C LEU A 256 -7.63 30.66 -2.54
N VAL A 257 -6.63 29.79 -2.62
CA VAL A 257 -5.91 29.44 -3.85
C VAL A 257 -6.16 27.97 -4.13
N PHE A 258 -6.47 27.64 -5.38
CA PHE A 258 -6.58 26.25 -5.79
C PHE A 258 -5.18 25.64 -5.80
N LYS A 259 -5.00 24.53 -5.08
CA LYS A 259 -3.77 23.71 -5.12
C LYS A 259 -4.04 22.42 -5.87
N ASP A 260 -3.16 22.15 -6.81
CA ASP A 260 -3.20 20.91 -7.61
C ASP A 260 -3.09 19.67 -6.70
N GLY A 261 -3.88 18.66 -6.97
CA GLY A 261 -3.75 17.33 -6.35
C GLY A 261 -2.59 16.53 -6.94
N LEU A 262 -2.35 15.35 -6.37
CA LEU A 262 -1.23 14.49 -6.77
C LEU A 262 -1.28 14.09 -8.26
N LEU A 263 -2.48 13.80 -8.80
CA LEU A 263 -2.63 13.42 -10.19
C LEU A 263 -2.40 14.61 -11.13
N VAL A 264 -2.98 15.79 -10.82
CA VAL A 264 -2.80 17.01 -11.64
C VAL A 264 -1.34 17.43 -11.66
N ASN A 265 -0.67 17.39 -10.52
CA ASN A 265 0.76 17.66 -10.43
C ASN A 265 1.59 16.67 -11.27
N ALA A 266 1.28 15.37 -11.18
CA ALA A 266 1.94 14.35 -12.00
C ALA A 266 1.73 14.58 -13.51
N LEU A 267 0.52 14.99 -13.93
CA LEU A 267 0.20 15.32 -15.31
C LEU A 267 1.02 16.51 -15.83
N ARG A 268 1.13 17.59 -15.04
CA ARG A 268 1.87 18.81 -15.42
C ARG A 268 3.38 18.59 -15.44
N CYS A 269 3.93 17.89 -14.44
CA CYS A 269 5.37 17.70 -14.28
C CYS A 269 5.92 16.46 -15.01
N GLY A 270 5.04 15.58 -15.52
CA GLY A 270 5.48 14.38 -16.23
C GLY A 270 5.95 13.27 -15.33
N HIS A 271 5.40 13.16 -14.12
CA HIS A 271 5.74 12.11 -13.17
C HIS A 271 5.05 10.78 -13.53
N TRP A 272 5.63 9.67 -13.06
CA TRP A 272 5.00 8.36 -13.14
C TRP A 272 4.13 8.15 -11.91
N ILE A 273 2.87 7.89 -12.11
CA ILE A 273 1.90 7.73 -11.03
C ILE A 273 1.33 6.31 -11.00
N VAL A 274 1.24 5.74 -9.81
CA VAL A 274 0.61 4.44 -9.54
C VAL A 274 -0.63 4.64 -8.69
N LEU A 275 -1.77 4.24 -9.21
CA LEU A 275 -3.04 4.13 -8.50
C LEU A 275 -3.14 2.72 -7.94
N ASP A 276 -2.73 2.55 -6.68
CA ASP A 276 -2.69 1.23 -6.05
C ASP A 276 -4.09 0.83 -5.58
N GLU A 277 -4.45 -0.45 -5.77
CA GLU A 277 -5.76 -1.02 -5.41
C GLU A 277 -6.96 -0.25 -6.02
N LEU A 278 -6.88 0.09 -7.31
CA LEU A 278 -7.89 0.91 -8.00
C LEU A 278 -9.33 0.37 -7.91
N ASN A 279 -9.50 -0.93 -7.74
CA ASN A 279 -10.82 -1.57 -7.57
C ASN A 279 -11.47 -1.33 -6.19
N LEU A 280 -10.82 -0.62 -5.28
CA LEU A 280 -11.39 -0.10 -4.04
C LEU A 280 -11.92 1.33 -4.18
N ALA A 281 -11.49 2.07 -5.20
CA ALA A 281 -11.88 3.46 -5.39
C ALA A 281 -13.40 3.65 -5.54
N PRO A 282 -13.97 4.77 -5.06
CA PRO A 282 -15.35 5.16 -5.31
C PRO A 282 -15.64 5.33 -6.80
N THR A 283 -16.90 5.18 -7.17
CA THR A 283 -17.34 5.30 -8.58
C THR A 283 -17.04 6.69 -9.15
N ASP A 284 -17.21 7.73 -8.31
CA ASP A 284 -17.01 9.13 -8.69
C ASP A 284 -15.55 9.42 -9.09
N VAL A 285 -14.60 8.85 -8.35
CA VAL A 285 -13.16 8.93 -8.68
C VAL A 285 -12.87 8.21 -10.01
N LEU A 286 -13.45 7.00 -10.19
CA LEU A 286 -13.28 6.26 -11.45
C LEU A 286 -13.88 7.01 -12.65
N GLU A 287 -15.04 7.67 -12.46
CA GLU A 287 -15.68 8.47 -13.51
C GLU A 287 -14.86 9.70 -13.89
N ALA A 288 -14.25 10.36 -12.92
CA ALA A 288 -13.35 11.49 -13.18
C ALA A 288 -12.14 11.12 -14.04
N LEU A 289 -11.61 9.89 -13.88
CA LEU A 289 -10.49 9.38 -14.66
C LEU A 289 -10.87 9.04 -16.10
N ASN A 290 -12.14 8.88 -16.44
CA ASN A 290 -12.58 8.39 -17.76
C ASN A 290 -12.00 9.19 -18.93
N ARG A 291 -12.01 10.52 -18.84
CA ARG A 291 -11.50 11.41 -19.90
C ARG A 291 -9.97 11.30 -20.08
N LEU A 292 -9.26 11.10 -18.98
CA LEU A 292 -7.81 10.90 -19.00
C LEU A 292 -7.42 9.56 -19.61
N LEU A 293 -8.27 8.53 -19.42
CA LEU A 293 -8.04 7.18 -19.90
C LEU A 293 -8.51 6.96 -21.36
N ASP A 294 -9.32 7.87 -21.90
CA ASP A 294 -9.76 7.84 -23.28
C ASP A 294 -8.67 8.40 -24.22
N ASP A 295 -8.88 8.27 -25.51
CA ASP A 295 -7.93 8.69 -26.55
C ASP A 295 -7.62 10.20 -26.52
N ASN A 296 -8.51 11.03 -25.96
CA ASN A 296 -8.31 12.47 -25.76
C ASN A 296 -7.20 12.80 -24.76
N ARG A 297 -6.98 11.91 -23.78
CA ARG A 297 -5.95 12.04 -22.74
C ARG A 297 -5.96 13.44 -22.10
N GLU A 298 -7.09 13.87 -21.58
CA GLU A 298 -7.25 15.15 -20.91
C GLU A 298 -8.01 15.03 -19.60
N LEU A 299 -7.63 15.80 -18.59
CA LEU A 299 -8.32 15.89 -17.31
C LEU A 299 -8.93 17.28 -17.19
N VAL A 300 -10.21 17.34 -16.82
CA VAL A 300 -10.91 18.61 -16.55
C VAL A 300 -10.97 18.80 -15.05
N ILE A 301 -10.52 19.95 -14.59
CA ILE A 301 -10.63 20.36 -13.18
C ILE A 301 -11.97 21.09 -13.05
N PRO A 302 -12.98 20.52 -12.34
CA PRO A 302 -14.31 21.13 -12.25
C PRO A 302 -14.30 22.49 -11.58
N GLU A 303 -13.42 22.70 -10.60
CA GLU A 303 -13.34 23.90 -9.77
C GLU A 303 -12.79 25.11 -10.51
N THR A 304 -11.86 24.88 -11.45
CA THR A 304 -11.20 25.97 -12.22
C THR A 304 -11.63 25.98 -13.70
N HIS A 305 -12.39 24.98 -14.15
CA HIS A 305 -12.74 24.73 -15.54
C HIS A 305 -11.54 24.61 -16.49
N GLU A 306 -10.36 24.32 -15.95
CA GLU A 306 -9.13 24.14 -16.71
C GLU A 306 -9.07 22.72 -17.28
N VAL A 307 -8.58 22.59 -18.51
CA VAL A 307 -8.30 21.31 -19.17
C VAL A 307 -6.81 21.06 -19.14
N VAL A 308 -6.39 20.06 -18.35
CA VAL A 308 -4.99 19.67 -18.20
C VAL A 308 -4.68 18.51 -19.14
N ARG A 309 -3.62 18.65 -19.93
CA ARG A 309 -3.09 17.60 -20.81
C ARG A 309 -1.81 17.02 -20.25
N PRO A 310 -1.58 15.69 -20.40
CA PRO A 310 -0.39 15.05 -19.87
C PRO A 310 0.89 15.57 -20.51
N HIS A 311 1.91 15.77 -19.70
CA HIS A 311 3.27 16.01 -20.17
C HIS A 311 3.82 14.77 -20.92
N ALA A 312 4.76 14.96 -21.85
CA ALA A 312 5.34 13.89 -22.66
C ALA A 312 5.97 12.73 -21.86
N HIS A 313 6.47 13.01 -20.65
CA HIS A 313 7.06 12.00 -19.76
C HIS A 313 6.05 11.33 -18.82
N PHE A 314 4.80 11.79 -18.77
CA PHE A 314 3.77 11.26 -17.90
C PHE A 314 3.41 9.82 -18.22
N MET A 315 3.28 8.99 -17.19
CA MET A 315 2.80 7.63 -17.32
C MET A 315 1.87 7.26 -16.16
N LEU A 316 0.74 6.64 -16.47
CA LEU A 316 -0.26 6.19 -15.50
C LEU A 316 -0.27 4.67 -15.41
N PHE A 317 -0.07 4.18 -14.20
CA PHE A 317 -0.22 2.78 -13.83
C PHE A 317 -1.33 2.63 -12.81
N ALA A 318 -2.03 1.53 -12.86
CA ALA A 318 -3.00 1.13 -11.85
C ALA A 318 -2.72 -0.30 -11.43
N THR A 319 -2.96 -0.63 -10.18
CA THR A 319 -2.87 -2.01 -9.70
C THR A 319 -4.20 -2.47 -9.17
N GLN A 320 -4.49 -3.74 -9.34
CA GLN A 320 -5.63 -4.40 -8.70
C GLN A 320 -5.27 -5.82 -8.28
N ASN A 321 -5.99 -6.30 -7.27
CA ASN A 321 -5.96 -7.70 -6.90
C ASN A 321 -7.25 -8.37 -7.39
N PRO A 322 -7.21 -9.66 -7.78
CA PRO A 322 -8.39 -10.37 -8.28
C PRO A 322 -9.58 -10.27 -7.31
N PRO A 323 -10.78 -9.89 -7.77
CA PRO A 323 -11.93 -9.64 -6.89
C PRO A 323 -12.46 -10.91 -6.21
N GLY A 324 -12.23 -12.09 -6.79
CA GLY A 324 -12.73 -13.37 -6.24
C GLY A 324 -11.99 -13.88 -5.00
N LEU A 325 -10.76 -13.42 -4.76
CA LEU A 325 -9.90 -13.91 -3.68
C LEU A 325 -9.99 -13.06 -2.39
N TYR A 326 -10.58 -11.87 -2.45
CA TYR A 326 -10.55 -10.90 -1.36
C TYR A 326 -11.90 -10.20 -1.22
N ALA A 327 -12.44 -10.12 0.01
CA ALA A 327 -13.70 -9.45 0.31
C ALA A 327 -13.64 -7.91 0.12
N GLY A 328 -14.76 -7.28 -0.19
CA GLY A 328 -14.91 -5.81 -0.29
C GLY A 328 -14.47 -5.18 -1.62
N ARG A 329 -13.95 -5.96 -2.58
CA ARG A 329 -13.46 -5.44 -3.85
C ARG A 329 -14.53 -5.42 -4.92
N LYS A 330 -14.67 -4.27 -5.58
CA LYS A 330 -15.58 -4.10 -6.70
C LYS A 330 -14.97 -4.69 -7.98
N VAL A 331 -15.80 -5.32 -8.79
CA VAL A 331 -15.39 -5.68 -10.16
C VAL A 331 -15.45 -4.41 -11.00
N LEU A 332 -14.30 -3.96 -11.50
CA LEU A 332 -14.26 -2.83 -12.43
C LEU A 332 -15.07 -3.17 -13.70
N SER A 333 -15.88 -2.22 -14.15
CA SER A 333 -16.69 -2.43 -15.35
C SER A 333 -15.80 -2.75 -16.55
N ARG A 334 -16.26 -3.63 -17.44
CA ARG A 334 -15.53 -3.98 -18.67
C ARG A 334 -15.19 -2.74 -19.50
N ALA A 335 -16.10 -1.77 -19.57
CA ALA A 335 -15.90 -0.52 -20.28
C ALA A 335 -14.75 0.32 -19.71
N PHE A 336 -14.57 0.29 -18.40
CA PHE A 336 -13.48 0.95 -17.71
C PHE A 336 -12.15 0.21 -17.90
N ARG A 337 -12.14 -1.11 -17.72
CA ARG A 337 -10.96 -1.97 -17.93
C ARG A 337 -10.42 -1.84 -19.37
N ASN A 338 -11.29 -1.84 -20.36
CA ASN A 338 -10.90 -1.71 -21.75
C ASN A 338 -10.17 -0.39 -22.11
N ARG A 339 -10.09 0.56 -21.18
CA ARG A 339 -9.30 1.78 -21.35
C ARG A 339 -7.83 1.60 -21.01
N PHE A 340 -7.49 0.55 -20.24
CA PHE A 340 -6.12 0.20 -19.89
C PHE A 340 -5.55 -0.89 -20.81
N LEU A 341 -4.23 -0.96 -20.84
CA LEU A 341 -3.54 -2.19 -21.20
C LEU A 341 -3.42 -3.04 -19.94
N GLU A 342 -4.03 -4.21 -19.98
CA GLU A 342 -4.03 -5.13 -18.86
C GLU A 342 -2.79 -6.01 -18.89
N VAL A 343 -2.13 -6.15 -17.74
CA VAL A 343 -0.95 -7.00 -17.55
C VAL A 343 -1.20 -7.90 -16.35
N HIS A 344 -1.09 -9.21 -16.55
CA HIS A 344 -1.26 -10.17 -15.47
C HIS A 344 0.09 -10.58 -14.87
N PHE A 345 0.24 -10.38 -13.56
CA PHE A 345 1.40 -10.81 -12.79
C PHE A 345 1.09 -12.14 -12.09
N GLN A 346 1.75 -13.18 -12.52
CA GLN A 346 1.66 -14.52 -11.90
C GLN A 346 2.42 -14.55 -10.57
N ASP A 347 2.12 -15.57 -9.75
CA ASP A 347 2.88 -15.88 -8.55
C ASP A 347 4.34 -16.16 -8.87
N VAL A 348 5.21 -15.81 -7.93
CA VAL A 348 6.65 -16.07 -8.07
C VAL A 348 6.93 -17.57 -7.92
N PRO A 349 7.68 -18.19 -8.86
CA PRO A 349 8.08 -19.59 -8.74
C PRO A 349 8.86 -19.87 -7.46
N GLN A 350 8.77 -21.09 -6.93
CA GLN A 350 9.39 -21.45 -5.66
C GLN A 350 10.90 -21.18 -5.64
N THR A 351 11.60 -21.63 -6.66
CA THR A 351 13.06 -21.49 -6.78
C THR A 351 13.52 -20.03 -6.79
N GLU A 352 12.72 -19.17 -7.43
CA GLU A 352 12.98 -17.73 -7.46
C GLU A 352 12.66 -17.08 -6.12
N LEU A 353 11.58 -17.52 -5.45
CA LEU A 353 11.23 -17.03 -4.11
C LEU A 353 12.33 -17.36 -3.10
N GLU A 354 12.91 -18.57 -3.16
CA GLU A 354 14.07 -18.95 -2.35
C GLU A 354 15.26 -18.01 -2.60
N ALA A 355 15.56 -17.75 -3.89
CA ALA A 355 16.65 -16.83 -4.26
C ALA A 355 16.39 -15.40 -3.76
N ILE A 356 15.17 -14.89 -3.91
CA ILE A 356 14.78 -13.56 -3.43
C ILE A 356 14.94 -13.46 -1.91
N LEU A 357 14.45 -14.45 -1.15
CA LEU A 357 14.59 -14.48 0.30
C LEU A 357 16.05 -14.47 0.74
N CYS A 358 16.88 -15.34 0.12
CA CYS A 358 18.29 -15.44 0.47
C CYS A 358 19.07 -14.16 0.19
N GLN A 359 18.84 -13.53 -0.96
CA GLN A 359 19.56 -12.33 -1.34
C GLN A 359 19.10 -11.10 -0.56
N ARG A 360 17.77 -10.89 -0.42
CA ARG A 360 17.20 -9.73 0.26
C ARG A 360 17.47 -9.74 1.77
N CYS A 361 17.28 -10.87 2.41
CA CYS A 361 17.44 -10.99 3.86
C CYS A 361 18.85 -11.45 4.25
N ARG A 362 19.74 -11.70 3.28
CA ARG A 362 21.12 -12.17 3.50
C ARG A 362 21.23 -13.42 4.36
N ILE A 363 20.27 -14.35 4.21
CA ILE A 363 20.22 -15.63 4.94
C ILE A 363 20.87 -16.75 4.14
N ALA A 364 21.24 -17.82 4.85
CA ALA A 364 21.77 -19.02 4.19
C ALA A 364 20.73 -19.67 3.26
N PRO A 365 21.13 -20.21 2.10
CA PRO A 365 20.20 -20.84 1.16
C PRO A 365 19.36 -21.96 1.78
N SER A 366 19.94 -22.72 2.72
CA SER A 366 19.24 -23.79 3.45
C SER A 366 18.09 -23.25 4.30
N TYR A 367 18.23 -22.07 4.90
CA TYR A 367 17.15 -21.43 5.67
C TYR A 367 16.02 -20.97 4.74
N GLY A 368 16.36 -20.36 3.60
CA GLY A 368 15.39 -19.96 2.58
C GLY A 368 14.55 -21.16 2.08
N GLN A 369 15.20 -22.29 1.79
CA GLN A 369 14.52 -23.51 1.38
C GLN A 369 13.57 -24.04 2.46
N CYS A 370 13.98 -24.06 3.73
CA CYS A 370 13.13 -24.49 4.83
C CYS A 370 11.91 -23.58 4.99
N ILE A 371 12.08 -22.26 4.97
CA ILE A 371 10.99 -21.28 5.08
C ILE A 371 9.96 -21.48 3.97
N VAL A 372 10.42 -21.56 2.71
CA VAL A 372 9.53 -21.76 1.56
C VAL A 372 8.86 -23.13 1.58
N SER A 373 9.55 -24.18 2.02
CA SER A 373 8.98 -25.51 2.17
C SER A 373 7.86 -25.56 3.21
N VAL A 374 8.05 -24.93 4.38
CA VAL A 374 7.00 -24.80 5.40
C VAL A 374 5.78 -24.07 4.84
N PHE A 375 6.01 -22.93 4.16
CA PHE A 375 4.93 -22.16 3.55
C PHE A 375 4.11 -22.98 2.55
N ARG A 376 4.76 -23.71 1.69
CA ARG A 376 4.12 -24.58 0.69
C ARG A 376 3.33 -25.71 1.33
N GLU A 377 3.88 -26.32 2.36
CA GLU A 377 3.19 -27.40 3.07
C GLU A 377 1.93 -26.88 3.79
N LEU A 378 2.01 -25.70 4.39
CA LEU A 378 0.85 -25.04 4.99
C LEU A 378 -0.22 -24.69 3.93
N GLN A 379 0.19 -24.23 2.74
CA GLN A 379 -0.74 -23.96 1.65
C GLN A 379 -1.45 -25.24 1.17
N LYS A 380 -0.72 -26.36 1.03
CA LYS A 380 -1.29 -27.66 0.65
C LYS A 380 -2.30 -28.16 1.69
N ARG A 381 -1.94 -28.11 2.99
CA ARG A 381 -2.84 -28.53 4.08
C ARG A 381 -4.12 -27.66 4.13
N ARG A 382 -4.02 -26.39 3.80
CA ARG A 382 -5.18 -25.50 3.69
C ARG A 382 -6.12 -25.90 2.54
N GLN A 383 -5.57 -26.26 1.38
CA GLN A 383 -6.37 -26.66 0.22
C GLN A 383 -7.05 -28.02 0.42
N SER A 384 -6.42 -28.94 1.15
CA SER A 384 -6.89 -30.31 1.36
C SER A 384 -7.77 -30.50 2.60
N GLY A 385 -7.81 -29.56 3.54
CA GLY A 385 -8.47 -29.72 4.82
C GLY A 385 -9.36 -28.53 5.20
N ARG A 386 -10.27 -28.75 6.17
CA ARG A 386 -11.07 -27.69 6.83
C ARG A 386 -10.27 -26.92 7.91
N VAL A 387 -8.96 -26.99 7.84
CA VAL A 387 -8.03 -26.29 8.72
C VAL A 387 -7.97 -24.84 8.28
N PHE A 388 -8.05 -23.91 9.19
CA PHE A 388 -8.11 -22.46 8.94
C PHE A 388 -9.45 -21.96 8.35
N GLU A 389 -10.41 -21.65 9.20
CA GLU A 389 -11.75 -21.14 8.83
C GLU A 389 -11.74 -19.82 8.05
N SER A 390 -10.69 -19.02 8.14
CA SER A 390 -10.66 -17.76 7.41
C SER A 390 -10.42 -17.99 5.92
N LYS A 391 -11.35 -17.57 5.09
CA LYS A 391 -11.20 -17.51 3.62
C LYS A 391 -10.03 -16.60 3.20
N GLN A 392 -9.49 -15.81 4.11
CA GLN A 392 -8.38 -14.89 3.89
C GLN A 392 -7.02 -15.60 4.13
N GLY A 393 -6.01 -15.23 3.34
CA GLY A 393 -4.70 -15.92 3.33
C GLY A 393 -4.07 -16.00 4.73
N PHE A 394 -3.78 -17.24 5.19
CA PHE A 394 -3.19 -17.51 6.50
C PHE A 394 -1.77 -16.94 6.63
N ALA A 395 -0.95 -17.09 5.61
CA ALA A 395 0.39 -16.54 5.53
C ALA A 395 0.62 -15.91 4.16
N THR A 396 1.32 -14.80 4.12
CA THR A 396 1.65 -14.05 2.90
C THR A 396 3.16 -14.06 2.66
N LEU A 397 3.59 -13.65 1.46
CA LEU A 397 5.01 -13.47 1.18
C LEU A 397 5.67 -12.44 2.12
N ARG A 398 4.90 -11.46 2.62
CA ARG A 398 5.42 -10.51 3.63
C ARG A 398 5.81 -11.21 4.94
N ASP A 399 5.03 -12.19 5.36
CA ASP A 399 5.33 -12.97 6.56
C ASP A 399 6.60 -13.80 6.39
N LEU A 400 6.88 -14.30 5.16
CA LEU A 400 8.14 -14.99 4.87
C LEU A 400 9.35 -14.06 4.97
N PHE A 401 9.23 -12.83 4.46
CA PHE A 401 10.30 -11.83 4.62
C PHE A 401 10.54 -11.48 6.08
N ARG A 402 9.48 -11.22 6.87
CA ARG A 402 9.60 -11.00 8.31
C ARG A 402 10.27 -12.17 9.02
N TRP A 403 9.90 -13.39 8.67
CA TRP A 403 10.52 -14.57 9.24
C TRP A 403 12.02 -14.64 8.93
N ALA A 404 12.39 -14.38 7.69
CA ALA A 404 13.77 -14.36 7.24
C ALA A 404 14.60 -13.21 7.86
N GLU A 405 13.96 -12.05 8.09
CA GLU A 405 14.59 -10.86 8.69
C GLU A 405 14.83 -10.98 10.20
N ARG A 406 14.25 -12.00 10.87
CA ARG A 406 14.45 -12.26 12.31
C ARG A 406 15.75 -12.99 12.62
N ASP A 407 16.87 -12.58 12.11
CA ASP A 407 18.25 -13.04 12.39
C ASP A 407 18.38 -14.30 13.25
N ALA A 408 18.14 -15.48 12.67
CA ALA A 408 18.18 -16.73 13.41
C ALA A 408 19.59 -17.34 13.39
N VAL A 409 20.10 -17.74 14.54
CA VAL A 409 21.35 -18.48 14.68
C VAL A 409 21.03 -19.98 14.85
N GLY A 410 20.89 -20.69 13.73
CA GLY A 410 20.59 -22.11 13.71
C GLY A 410 19.11 -22.44 13.45
N TYR A 411 18.86 -23.74 13.19
CA TYR A 411 17.51 -24.21 12.85
C TYR A 411 16.52 -24.16 14.00
N GLN A 412 17.01 -24.25 15.26
CA GLN A 412 16.17 -24.16 16.45
C GLN A 412 15.53 -22.76 16.53
N GLU A 413 16.35 -21.72 16.48
CA GLU A 413 15.87 -20.34 16.57
C GLU A 413 15.03 -19.95 15.33
N LEU A 414 15.38 -20.46 14.13
CA LEU A 414 14.59 -20.29 12.94
C LEU A 414 13.19 -20.90 13.09
N ALA A 415 13.08 -22.10 13.65
CA ALA A 415 11.81 -22.77 13.93
C ALA A 415 10.98 -22.01 14.97
N GLU A 416 11.61 -21.56 16.05
CA GLU A 416 10.98 -20.76 17.11
C GLU A 416 10.44 -19.42 16.56
N ASN A 417 11.21 -18.72 15.73
CA ASN A 417 10.77 -17.49 15.07
C ASN A 417 9.58 -17.73 14.13
N GLY A 418 9.59 -18.83 13.39
CA GLY A 418 8.48 -19.23 12.53
C GLY A 418 7.22 -19.57 13.34
N TYR A 419 7.37 -20.27 14.43
CA TYR A 419 6.27 -20.58 15.33
C TYR A 419 5.64 -19.32 15.92
N MET A 420 6.46 -18.41 16.49
CA MET A 420 5.97 -17.14 17.03
C MET A 420 5.25 -16.27 15.97
N LEU A 421 5.63 -16.35 14.70
CA LEU A 421 5.02 -15.54 13.65
C LEU A 421 3.75 -16.17 13.09
N LEU A 422 3.74 -17.48 12.87
CA LEU A 422 2.68 -18.18 12.15
C LEU A 422 1.68 -18.87 13.09
N ALA A 423 2.14 -19.52 14.15
CA ALA A 423 1.28 -20.25 15.08
C ALA A 423 0.54 -19.32 16.04
N GLU A 424 1.22 -18.28 16.53
CA GLU A 424 0.65 -17.34 17.50
C GLU A 424 -0.40 -16.38 16.94
N ARG A 425 -0.59 -16.39 15.63
CA ARG A 425 -1.67 -15.70 14.91
C ARG A 425 -2.99 -16.47 14.93
N THR A 426 -2.94 -17.79 15.18
CA THR A 426 -4.12 -18.65 15.08
C THR A 426 -5.01 -18.54 16.31
N ARG A 427 -6.34 -18.54 16.09
CA ARG A 427 -7.33 -18.50 17.18
C ARG A 427 -7.53 -19.87 17.85
N ARG A 428 -7.51 -20.94 17.02
CA ARG A 428 -7.78 -22.30 17.45
C ARG A 428 -6.49 -23.01 17.82
N GLU A 429 -6.51 -23.75 18.90
CA GLU A 429 -5.37 -24.52 19.34
C GLU A 429 -5.02 -25.66 18.38
N GLU A 430 -6.03 -26.26 17.73
CA GLU A 430 -5.85 -27.26 16.69
C GLU A 430 -5.02 -26.74 15.51
N ASP A 431 -5.34 -25.51 15.02
CA ASP A 431 -4.60 -24.89 13.92
C ASP A 431 -3.16 -24.57 14.35
N ARG A 432 -2.96 -24.15 15.59
CA ARG A 432 -1.65 -23.89 16.16
C ARG A 432 -0.79 -25.14 16.21
N LEU A 433 -1.37 -26.28 16.61
CA LEU A 433 -0.69 -27.57 16.62
C LEU A 433 -0.32 -28.03 15.20
N VAL A 434 -1.19 -27.80 14.20
CA VAL A 434 -0.87 -28.12 12.81
C VAL A 434 0.32 -27.30 12.29
N VAL A 435 0.39 -26.01 12.62
CA VAL A 435 1.54 -25.18 12.23
C VAL A 435 2.82 -25.66 12.91
N LYS A 436 2.74 -25.99 14.20
CA LYS A 436 3.86 -26.53 14.97
C LYS A 436 4.38 -27.83 14.31
N ASP A 437 3.48 -28.77 14.03
CA ASP A 437 3.81 -30.07 13.42
C ASP A 437 4.50 -29.90 12.06
N VAL A 438 4.03 -28.98 11.22
CA VAL A 438 4.66 -28.67 9.91
C VAL A 438 6.06 -28.12 10.10
N ILE A 439 6.26 -27.16 11.01
CA ILE A 439 7.58 -26.57 11.26
C ILE A 439 8.55 -27.63 11.80
N GLU A 440 8.12 -28.42 12.79
CA GLU A 440 8.95 -29.49 13.39
C GLU A 440 9.29 -30.57 12.37
N SER A 441 8.35 -30.97 11.51
CA SER A 441 8.59 -31.99 10.49
C SER A 441 9.56 -31.55 9.40
N VAL A 442 9.46 -30.30 8.94
CA VAL A 442 10.33 -29.77 7.88
C VAL A 442 11.71 -29.47 8.39
N MET A 443 11.83 -28.83 9.56
CA MET A 443 13.11 -28.41 10.13
C MET A 443 13.78 -29.48 11.01
N LYS A 444 13.07 -30.57 11.32
CA LYS A 444 13.54 -31.68 12.17
C LYS A 444 14.00 -31.22 13.57
N VAL A 445 13.28 -30.28 14.13
CA VAL A 445 13.56 -29.64 15.43
C VAL A 445 12.31 -29.73 16.29
N ARG A 446 12.41 -29.84 17.61
CA ARG A 446 11.28 -29.78 18.53
C ARG A 446 11.16 -28.39 19.16
N ILE A 447 9.96 -27.85 19.22
CA ILE A 447 9.66 -26.55 19.83
C ILE A 447 9.08 -26.79 21.22
N ASP A 448 9.81 -26.32 22.25
CA ASP A 448 9.35 -26.31 23.62
C ASP A 448 8.75 -24.94 23.97
N GLU A 449 7.42 -24.88 24.02
CA GLU A 449 6.69 -23.64 24.32
C GLU A 449 6.99 -23.08 25.73
N GLY A 450 7.25 -23.95 26.70
CA GLY A 450 7.61 -23.53 28.07
C GLY A 450 8.93 -22.77 28.09
N ALA A 451 9.92 -23.28 27.36
CA ALA A 451 11.23 -22.65 27.24
C ALA A 451 11.20 -21.39 26.38
N LEU A 452 10.31 -21.36 25.37
CA LEU A 452 10.18 -20.24 24.40
C LEU A 452 9.72 -18.95 25.08
N TYR A 453 8.81 -19.07 26.06
CA TYR A 453 8.24 -17.92 26.79
C TYR A 453 8.88 -17.69 28.14
N ASP A 454 10.01 -18.35 28.44
CA ASP A 454 10.80 -18.04 29.64
C ASP A 454 11.47 -16.67 29.45
N MET A 455 11.02 -15.71 30.23
CA MET A 455 11.53 -14.33 30.20
C MET A 455 13.04 -14.25 30.45
N ARG A 456 13.63 -15.20 31.20
CA ARG A 456 15.08 -15.24 31.50
C ARG A 456 15.94 -15.47 30.24
N ARG A 457 15.35 -15.98 29.18
CA ARG A 457 16.01 -16.19 27.88
C ARG A 457 15.78 -15.04 26.87
N SER A 458 14.95 -14.07 27.25
CA SER A 458 14.65 -12.92 26.39
C SER A 458 15.61 -11.77 26.70
N PRO A 459 16.44 -11.32 25.75
CA PRO A 459 17.35 -10.18 25.95
C PRO A 459 16.63 -8.91 26.35
N GLU A 460 15.38 -8.76 25.91
CA GLU A 460 14.54 -7.61 26.23
C GLU A 460 14.16 -7.58 27.71
N PHE A 461 14.07 -8.76 28.36
CA PHE A 461 13.79 -8.86 29.78
C PHE A 461 15.02 -8.59 30.65
N GLU A 462 16.22 -8.90 30.17
CA GLU A 462 17.47 -8.48 30.84
C GLU A 462 17.56 -6.96 30.93
N ALA A 463 17.14 -6.26 29.89
CA ALA A 463 17.01 -4.80 29.87
C ALA A 463 15.98 -4.31 30.91
N TYR A 464 14.88 -5.05 31.11
CA TYR A 464 13.88 -4.75 32.15
C TYR A 464 14.43 -4.91 33.58
N ILE A 465 15.17 -5.97 33.85
CA ILE A 465 15.80 -6.20 35.17
C ILE A 465 16.90 -5.16 35.44
N GLY A 466 17.61 -4.70 34.41
CA GLY A 466 18.66 -3.70 34.51
C GLY A 466 18.17 -2.27 34.71
N CYS A 467 16.96 -1.98 34.27
CA CYS A 467 16.27 -0.73 34.57
C CYS A 467 15.60 -0.87 35.92
N ALA A 468 16.19 -0.33 37.01
CA ALA A 468 15.52 -0.21 38.30
C ALA A 468 14.15 0.45 38.05
N VAL A 469 13.08 -0.34 38.23
CA VAL A 469 11.71 0.13 38.10
C VAL A 469 11.55 1.36 38.99
N PRO A 470 11.23 2.55 38.47
CA PRO A 470 10.94 3.68 39.33
C PRO A 470 9.74 3.28 40.18
N SER A 471 9.94 3.28 41.49
CA SER A 471 8.94 2.94 42.51
C SER A 471 7.70 3.83 42.53
N SER A 472 7.47 4.60 41.46
CA SER A 472 6.38 5.58 41.32
C SER A 472 5.35 5.25 40.24
N SER A 473 5.51 4.18 39.43
CA SER A 473 4.46 3.78 38.47
C SER A 473 3.46 2.85 39.16
N SER A 474 2.25 3.33 39.32
CA SER A 474 1.12 2.74 40.06
C SER A 474 0.48 1.50 39.39
N SER A 475 1.11 0.85 38.43
CA SER A 475 0.61 -0.37 37.80
C SER A 475 1.44 -1.57 38.24
N GLN A 476 1.01 -2.24 39.30
CA GLN A 476 1.48 -3.59 39.61
C GLN A 476 0.99 -4.54 38.53
N VAL A 477 1.82 -4.79 37.53
CA VAL A 477 1.53 -5.78 36.48
C VAL A 477 1.76 -7.17 37.07
N VAL A 478 0.72 -8.01 37.01
CA VAL A 478 0.82 -9.40 37.46
C VAL A 478 1.41 -10.25 36.35
N TRP A 479 2.56 -10.85 36.59
CA TRP A 479 3.27 -11.69 35.61
C TRP A 479 2.69 -13.10 35.52
N THR A 480 1.47 -13.22 34.97
CA THR A 480 0.87 -14.51 34.62
C THR A 480 1.59 -15.15 33.44
N TYR A 481 1.35 -16.44 33.20
CA TYR A 481 1.90 -17.11 32.02
C TYR A 481 1.45 -16.40 30.71
N ALA A 482 0.18 -16.04 30.62
CA ALA A 482 -0.37 -15.32 29.47
C ALA A 482 0.32 -13.96 29.25
N MET A 483 0.58 -13.20 30.32
CA MET A 483 1.26 -11.89 30.22
C MET A 483 2.73 -12.06 29.82
N ARG A 484 3.44 -13.06 30.35
CA ARG A 484 4.83 -13.36 29.93
C ARG A 484 4.93 -13.71 28.46
N ARG A 485 4.07 -14.64 28.00
CA ARG A 485 3.98 -15.00 26.59
C ARG A 485 3.75 -13.77 25.72
N LEU A 486 2.76 -12.96 26.06
CA LEU A 486 2.39 -11.77 25.29
C LEU A 486 3.53 -10.73 25.24
N PHE A 487 4.19 -10.50 26.38
CA PHE A 487 5.33 -9.58 26.44
C PHE A 487 6.50 -10.05 25.55
N VAL A 488 6.86 -11.33 25.60
CA VAL A 488 7.94 -11.89 24.78
C VAL A 488 7.60 -11.76 23.28
N LEU A 489 6.36 -12.06 22.88
CA LEU A 489 5.92 -11.95 21.49
C LEU A 489 5.98 -10.51 20.98
N VAL A 490 5.47 -9.56 21.77
CA VAL A 490 5.47 -8.13 21.42
C VAL A 490 6.91 -7.61 21.37
N ALA A 491 7.73 -7.91 22.37
CA ALA A 491 9.12 -7.47 22.44
C ALA A 491 9.94 -8.01 21.24
N ARG A 492 9.76 -9.30 20.92
CA ARG A 492 10.43 -9.93 19.79
C ARG A 492 10.05 -9.30 18.45
N ALA A 493 8.76 -9.06 18.20
CA ALA A 493 8.30 -8.42 16.97
C ALA A 493 8.81 -6.97 16.84
N LEU A 494 8.73 -6.18 17.91
CA LEU A 494 9.17 -4.79 17.91
C LEU A 494 10.69 -4.64 17.84
N ARG A 495 11.47 -5.63 18.28
CA ARG A 495 12.94 -5.66 18.10
C ARG A 495 13.30 -5.61 16.62
N PHE A 496 12.56 -6.33 15.79
CA PHE A 496 12.76 -6.36 14.33
C PHE A 496 11.95 -5.30 13.58
N ASN A 497 11.46 -4.27 14.27
CA ASN A 497 10.68 -3.17 13.70
C ASN A 497 9.37 -3.59 13.02
N GLU A 498 8.83 -4.74 13.39
CA GLU A 498 7.55 -5.20 12.89
C GLU A 498 6.40 -4.42 13.57
N PRO A 499 5.43 -3.85 12.84
CA PRO A 499 4.23 -3.32 13.45
C PRO A 499 3.36 -4.45 14.00
N VAL A 500 2.87 -4.32 15.24
CA VAL A 500 2.17 -5.41 15.95
C VAL A 500 0.68 -5.10 16.07
N LEU A 501 -0.16 -6.11 15.77
CA LEU A 501 -1.60 -6.08 15.99
C LEU A 501 -1.99 -7.15 17.02
N LEU A 502 -2.48 -6.71 18.17
CA LEU A 502 -2.99 -7.57 19.22
C LEU A 502 -4.49 -7.79 19.04
N VAL A 503 -4.90 -9.03 18.79
CA VAL A 503 -6.28 -9.41 18.59
C VAL A 503 -6.76 -10.28 19.74
N GLY A 504 -7.80 -9.89 20.44
CA GLY A 504 -8.32 -10.66 21.57
C GLY A 504 -9.49 -9.97 22.26
N GLU A 505 -10.12 -10.66 23.18
CA GLU A 505 -11.28 -10.14 23.91
C GLU A 505 -10.95 -8.98 24.85
N THR A 506 -11.97 -8.25 25.27
CA THR A 506 -11.81 -7.16 26.23
C THR A 506 -11.29 -7.69 27.58
N GLY A 507 -10.33 -6.99 28.18
CA GLY A 507 -9.77 -7.40 29.47
C GLY A 507 -8.62 -8.43 29.39
N SER A 508 -8.21 -8.86 28.20
CA SER A 508 -7.09 -9.80 28.00
C SER A 508 -5.67 -9.20 28.17
N GLY A 509 -5.56 -7.94 28.59
CA GLY A 509 -4.26 -7.30 28.88
C GLY A 509 -3.56 -6.65 27.68
N LYS A 510 -4.22 -6.51 26.53
CA LYS A 510 -3.64 -5.92 25.30
C LYS A 510 -3.02 -4.54 25.51
N THR A 511 -3.79 -3.60 26.03
CA THR A 511 -3.33 -2.22 26.26
C THR A 511 -2.28 -2.18 27.39
N SER A 512 -2.43 -3.06 28.40
CA SER A 512 -1.49 -3.15 29.53
C SER A 512 -0.08 -3.58 29.10
N VAL A 513 0.05 -4.54 28.16
CA VAL A 513 1.37 -4.96 27.66
C VAL A 513 2.03 -3.87 26.81
N CYS A 514 1.25 -3.08 26.07
CA CYS A 514 1.78 -1.96 25.29
C CYS A 514 2.34 -0.87 26.21
N GLN A 515 1.63 -0.53 27.29
CA GLN A 515 2.09 0.40 28.31
C GLN A 515 3.36 -0.11 28.99
N LEU A 516 3.35 -1.37 29.43
CA LEU A 516 4.49 -2.01 30.06
C LEU A 516 5.74 -1.98 29.17
N TYR A 517 5.57 -2.27 27.87
CA TYR A 517 6.69 -2.23 26.93
C TYR A 517 7.29 -0.82 26.78
N ALA A 518 6.45 0.21 26.71
CA ALA A 518 6.90 1.59 26.67
C ALA A 518 7.64 2.01 27.95
N ASP A 519 7.11 1.61 29.11
CA ASP A 519 7.70 1.88 30.43
C ASP A 519 9.08 1.21 30.56
N VAL A 520 9.20 -0.05 30.11
CA VAL A 520 10.47 -0.79 30.12
C VAL A 520 11.55 -0.11 29.28
N LEU A 521 11.18 0.41 28.11
CA LEU A 521 12.10 1.14 27.24
C LEU A 521 12.36 2.58 27.67
N GLY A 522 11.66 3.09 28.69
CA GLY A 522 11.72 4.49 29.11
C GLY A 522 11.28 5.46 28.00
N LYS A 523 10.38 5.02 27.10
CA LYS A 523 9.87 5.81 25.98
C LYS A 523 8.48 6.33 26.24
N SER A 524 8.17 7.50 25.68
CA SER A 524 6.80 8.02 25.72
C SER A 524 5.86 7.16 24.87
N LEU A 525 4.70 6.85 25.43
CA LEU A 525 3.61 6.19 24.73
C LEU A 525 2.59 7.23 24.26
N HIS A 526 2.42 7.36 22.96
CA HIS A 526 1.35 8.15 22.37
C HIS A 526 0.19 7.22 22.03
N THR A 527 -0.96 7.39 22.66
CA THR A 527 -2.14 6.56 22.45
C THR A 527 -3.22 7.34 21.69
N LEU A 528 -3.80 6.72 20.68
CA LEU A 528 -5.02 7.17 20.02
C LEU A 528 -6.09 6.11 20.19
N ASN A 529 -7.16 6.44 20.93
CA ASN A 529 -8.33 5.59 21.04
C ASN A 529 -9.23 5.81 19.83
N CYS A 530 -9.34 4.79 18.99
CA CYS A 530 -10.17 4.84 17.78
C CYS A 530 -11.66 4.75 18.13
N HIS A 531 -12.48 5.48 17.38
CA HIS A 531 -13.93 5.47 17.46
C HIS A 531 -14.53 5.69 16.08
N GLN A 532 -15.85 5.51 15.91
CA GLN A 532 -16.54 5.58 14.63
C GLN A 532 -16.39 6.95 13.91
N ASN A 533 -16.16 8.01 14.66
CA ASN A 533 -15.98 9.38 14.14
C ASN A 533 -14.50 9.81 14.19
N THR A 534 -13.55 8.87 14.23
CA THR A 534 -12.13 9.21 14.14
C THR A 534 -11.82 9.70 12.74
N GLU A 535 -11.24 10.89 12.63
CA GLU A 535 -10.89 11.51 11.36
C GLU A 535 -9.38 11.41 11.08
N THR A 536 -9.00 11.60 9.83
CA THR A 536 -7.58 11.64 9.42
C THR A 536 -6.80 12.73 10.18
N ALA A 537 -7.49 13.85 10.48
CA ALA A 537 -6.92 14.96 11.25
C ALA A 537 -6.52 14.56 12.69
N ASP A 538 -7.23 13.62 13.31
CA ASP A 538 -6.91 13.12 14.66
C ASP A 538 -5.63 12.27 14.68
N LEU A 539 -5.33 11.63 13.54
CA LEU A 539 -4.18 10.76 13.39
C LEU A 539 -2.93 11.52 12.93
N ILE A 540 -3.04 12.19 11.78
CA ILE A 540 -1.91 12.83 11.07
C ILE A 540 -1.76 14.28 11.49
N GLY A 541 -2.86 14.94 11.80
CA GLY A 541 -2.92 16.36 12.09
C GLY A 541 -3.78 17.12 11.09
N GLY A 542 -3.97 18.38 11.34
CA GLY A 542 -4.82 19.22 10.51
C GLY A 542 -4.62 20.71 10.74
N LEU A 543 -5.24 21.48 9.86
CA LEU A 543 -5.28 22.93 9.98
C LEU A 543 -6.24 23.34 11.11
N ARG A 544 -5.75 24.05 12.10
CA ARG A 544 -6.54 24.58 13.22
C ARG A 544 -6.52 26.10 13.20
N PRO A 545 -7.62 26.79 13.58
CA PRO A 545 -7.62 28.23 13.70
C PRO A 545 -6.56 28.69 14.71
N ALA A 546 -5.73 29.65 14.33
CA ALA A 546 -4.71 30.24 15.21
C ALA A 546 -5.39 30.99 16.36
N ARG A 547 -5.23 30.51 17.62
CA ARG A 547 -5.93 31.04 18.81
C ARG A 547 -5.27 32.26 19.47
N ASN A 548 -3.96 32.48 19.24
CA ASN A 548 -3.19 33.51 19.97
C ASN A 548 -2.70 34.66 19.09
N ARG A 549 -3.53 35.16 18.19
CA ARG A 549 -3.16 36.24 17.26
C ARG A 549 -2.63 37.48 17.96
N SER A 550 -3.33 37.97 18.98
CA SER A 550 -3.04 39.27 19.58
C SER A 550 -1.76 39.35 20.45
N SER A 551 -1.32 38.21 21.01
CA SER A 551 -0.10 38.18 21.83
C SER A 551 1.18 37.90 21.05
N ILE A 552 1.05 37.10 19.95
CA ILE A 552 2.17 36.82 19.05
C ILE A 552 2.48 38.02 18.17
N ASP A 553 1.44 38.72 17.70
CA ASP A 553 1.59 39.93 16.86
C ASP A 553 2.37 41.04 17.52
N ALA A 554 2.19 41.29 18.82
CA ALA A 554 2.86 42.40 19.52
C ALA A 554 4.37 42.10 19.75
N GLY A 555 4.74 40.86 20.12
CA GLY A 555 6.14 40.51 20.36
C GLY A 555 6.95 40.43 19.07
N VAL A 556 6.42 39.70 18.09
CA VAL A 556 7.06 39.48 16.77
C VAL A 556 7.18 40.80 16.00
N PHE A 557 6.18 41.69 16.15
CA PHE A 557 6.24 43.02 15.56
C PHE A 557 7.37 43.89 16.16
N GLN A 558 7.55 43.85 17.47
CA GLN A 558 8.65 44.57 18.14
C GLN A 558 10.02 44.03 17.73
N ASP A 559 10.17 42.70 17.63
CA ASP A 559 11.41 42.05 17.17
C ASP A 559 11.72 42.40 15.71
N ALA A 560 10.68 42.46 14.86
CA ALA A 560 10.81 42.86 13.46
C ALA A 560 11.28 44.31 13.32
N VAL A 561 10.69 45.21 14.06
CA VAL A 561 11.08 46.65 14.09
C VAL A 561 12.50 46.79 14.61
N ALA A 562 12.89 46.07 15.65
CA ALA A 562 14.24 46.10 16.21
C ALA A 562 15.30 45.61 15.23
N LEU A 563 15.02 44.52 14.48
CA LEU A 563 15.91 43.95 13.46
C LEU A 563 16.03 44.83 12.21
N LEU A 564 14.92 45.43 11.74
CA LEU A 564 14.92 46.36 10.61
C LEU A 564 15.67 47.67 10.95
N ASN A 565 15.53 48.18 12.18
CA ASN A 565 16.32 49.32 12.64
C ASN A 565 17.83 49.00 12.71
N ARG A 566 18.22 47.79 13.12
CA ARG A 566 19.61 47.33 13.07
C ARG A 566 20.13 47.18 11.65
N ALA A 567 19.27 46.83 10.71
CA ALA A 567 19.60 46.73 9.28
C ALA A 567 19.66 48.10 8.57
N GLY A 568 19.44 49.23 9.31
CA GLY A 568 19.57 50.58 8.79
C GLY A 568 18.36 51.12 8.03
N VAL A 569 17.19 50.53 8.20
CA VAL A 569 15.94 51.00 7.58
C VAL A 569 15.36 52.16 8.40
N VAL A 570 15.24 53.32 7.79
CA VAL A 570 14.81 54.58 8.48
C VAL A 570 13.27 54.68 8.56
N ASN A 571 12.54 54.09 7.64
CA ASN A 571 11.07 54.08 7.62
C ASN A 571 10.53 52.64 7.73
N VAL A 572 10.17 52.21 8.94
CA VAL A 572 9.57 50.93 9.21
C VAL A 572 8.05 51.03 9.09
N PRO A 573 7.39 50.24 8.22
CA PRO A 573 5.93 50.24 8.09
C PRO A 573 5.24 49.85 9.38
N ALA A 574 4.08 50.46 9.64
CA ALA A 574 3.26 50.15 10.81
C ALA A 574 2.35 48.90 10.60
N ASP A 575 2.30 48.37 9.40
CA ASP A 575 1.52 47.17 9.04
C ASP A 575 2.41 45.98 8.74
N VAL A 576 1.93 44.79 9.08
CA VAL A 576 2.69 43.52 8.94
C VAL A 576 3.00 43.20 7.48
N GLN A 577 2.13 43.57 6.55
CA GLN A 577 2.35 43.36 5.10
C GLN A 577 3.48 44.23 4.56
N GLY A 578 3.55 45.47 4.99
CA GLY A 578 4.66 46.36 4.67
C GLY A 578 6.00 45.89 5.23
N LEU A 579 6.01 45.33 6.45
CA LEU A 579 7.19 44.71 7.05
C LEU A 579 7.69 43.51 6.24
N ILE A 580 6.78 42.60 5.81
CA ILE A 580 7.13 41.43 4.98
C ILE A 580 7.70 41.88 3.63
N THR A 581 7.13 42.91 3.01
CA THR A 581 7.61 43.44 1.74
C THR A 581 9.01 44.01 1.87
N GLN A 582 9.25 44.81 2.90
CA GLN A 582 10.57 45.37 3.18
C GLN A 582 11.63 44.31 3.53
N ILE A 583 11.25 43.31 4.31
CA ILE A 583 12.15 42.19 4.61
C ILE A 583 12.51 41.41 3.32
N ASN A 584 11.56 41.20 2.39
CA ASN A 584 11.81 40.57 1.10
C ASN A 584 12.75 41.40 0.21
N GLU A 585 12.61 42.73 0.23
CA GLU A 585 13.52 43.63 -0.49
C GLU A 585 14.93 43.59 0.09
N LEU A 586 15.06 43.59 1.43
CA LEU A 586 16.34 43.46 2.12
C LEU A 586 17.03 42.10 1.87
N ILE A 587 16.27 41.01 1.87
CA ILE A 587 16.81 39.66 1.53
C ILE A 587 17.35 39.68 0.10
N LYS A 588 16.64 40.30 -0.84
CA LYS A 588 17.09 40.45 -2.24
C LYS A 588 18.29 41.36 -2.40
N ALA A 589 18.34 42.46 -1.65
CA ALA A 589 19.41 43.45 -1.73
C ALA A 589 20.71 43.02 -1.01
N ASN A 590 20.61 42.25 0.08
CA ASN A 590 21.74 41.82 0.92
C ASN A 590 22.22 40.39 0.63
N ALA A 591 21.98 39.87 -0.54
CA ALA A 591 22.37 38.51 -0.93
C ALA A 591 23.91 38.23 -0.86
N SER A 592 24.72 39.28 -0.57
CA SER A 592 26.20 39.18 -0.62
C SER A 592 26.95 39.64 0.66
N VAL A 593 26.29 40.02 1.76
CA VAL A 593 27.02 40.79 2.81
C VAL A 593 27.07 40.14 4.19
N ASP A 594 26.06 39.44 4.70
CA ASP A 594 26.14 38.81 6.03
C ASP A 594 25.19 37.59 6.18
N PRO A 595 25.75 36.36 6.28
CA PRO A 595 24.93 35.12 6.35
C PRO A 595 24.09 35.02 7.62
N LEU A 596 24.55 35.56 8.76
CA LEU A 596 23.81 35.55 10.03
C LEU A 596 22.57 36.41 9.99
N LEU A 597 22.70 37.62 9.39
CA LEU A 597 21.62 38.58 9.25
C LEU A 597 20.55 38.06 8.27
N GLN A 598 20.99 37.36 7.23
CA GLN A 598 20.11 36.70 6.25
C GLN A 598 19.27 35.57 6.88
N THR A 599 19.87 34.73 7.72
CA THR A 599 19.17 33.67 8.45
C THR A 599 18.13 34.27 9.41
N SER A 600 18.52 35.31 10.17
CA SER A 600 17.60 36.01 11.11
C SER A 600 16.44 36.69 10.40
N LEU A 601 16.67 37.31 9.23
CA LEU A 601 15.62 37.92 8.41
C LEU A 601 14.67 36.88 7.81
N GLN A 602 15.19 35.71 7.40
CA GLN A 602 14.39 34.59 6.90
C GLN A 602 13.52 33.98 8.01
N GLU A 603 14.09 33.78 9.21
CA GLU A 603 13.34 33.30 10.37
C GLU A 603 12.24 34.28 10.78
N LEU A 604 12.58 35.58 10.85
CA LEU A 604 11.61 36.61 11.17
C LEU A 604 10.50 36.71 10.13
N ARG A 605 10.84 36.66 8.83
CA ARG A 605 9.86 36.59 7.75
C ARG A 605 8.92 35.40 7.93
N SER A 606 9.48 34.22 8.21
CA SER A 606 8.68 33.00 8.40
C SER A 606 7.71 33.13 9.59
N THR A 607 8.15 33.81 10.64
CA THR A 607 7.35 34.04 11.86
C THR A 607 6.24 35.07 11.61
N LEU A 608 6.54 36.16 10.91
CA LEU A 608 5.54 37.19 10.52
C LEU A 608 4.49 36.62 9.56
N VAL A 609 4.90 35.77 8.63
CA VAL A 609 3.98 35.05 7.72
C VAL A 609 3.06 34.12 8.50
N ARG A 610 3.61 33.39 9.49
CA ARG A 610 2.83 32.49 10.36
C ARG A 610 1.82 33.29 11.22
N SER A 611 2.17 34.49 11.70
CA SER A 611 1.27 35.29 12.51
C SER A 611 0.05 35.77 11.73
N GLN A 612 0.15 35.95 10.40
CA GLN A 612 -0.97 36.32 9.53
C GLN A 612 -1.87 35.14 9.13
N ALA A 613 -1.38 33.91 9.26
CA ALA A 613 -2.14 32.71 8.87
C ALA A 613 -3.42 32.59 9.72
N LEU A 614 -4.56 32.43 9.06
CA LEU A 614 -5.85 32.13 9.70
C LEU A 614 -5.88 30.74 10.33
N PHE A 615 -5.13 29.84 9.74
CA PHE A 615 -5.03 28.44 10.14
C PHE A 615 -3.56 28.05 10.25
N GLU A 616 -3.23 27.34 11.30
CA GLU A 616 -1.91 26.77 11.54
C GLU A 616 -1.99 25.24 11.50
N TRP A 617 -1.00 24.60 10.87
CA TRP A 617 -0.92 23.15 10.85
C TRP A 617 -0.42 22.63 12.20
N HIS A 618 -1.21 21.75 12.82
CA HIS A 618 -0.82 21.03 14.02
C HIS A 618 -0.58 19.57 13.70
N ASP A 619 0.63 19.09 13.98
CA ASP A 619 0.98 17.68 13.83
C ASP A 619 0.13 16.81 14.76
N GLY A 620 -0.45 15.74 14.22
CA GLY A 620 -1.20 14.76 14.99
C GLY A 620 -0.30 13.86 15.84
N PRO A 621 -0.88 13.02 16.70
CA PRO A 621 -0.14 12.14 17.60
C PRO A 621 0.77 11.16 16.86
N LEU A 622 0.36 10.65 15.70
CA LEU A 622 1.19 9.76 14.87
C LEU A 622 2.45 10.47 14.38
N VAL A 623 2.29 11.65 13.77
CA VAL A 623 3.41 12.43 13.22
C VAL A 623 4.39 12.83 14.32
N ARG A 624 3.88 13.22 15.50
CA ARG A 624 4.71 13.53 16.66
C ARG A 624 5.51 12.31 17.13
N ALA A 625 4.85 11.15 17.26
CA ALA A 625 5.51 9.92 17.64
C ALA A 625 6.58 9.49 16.62
N MET A 626 6.30 9.62 15.31
CA MET A 626 7.26 9.32 14.26
C MET A 626 8.53 10.20 14.35
N ARG A 627 8.37 11.50 14.58
CA ARG A 627 9.50 12.43 14.70
C ARG A 627 10.31 12.22 15.98
N GLN A 628 9.64 11.91 17.09
CA GLN A 628 10.26 11.73 18.40
C GLN A 628 10.87 10.32 18.57
N GLY A 629 10.56 9.38 17.68
CA GLY A 629 10.96 7.97 17.85
C GLY A 629 10.26 7.31 19.04
N ALA A 630 9.04 7.73 19.36
CA ALA A 630 8.23 7.24 20.47
C ALA A 630 7.46 5.95 20.09
N VAL A 631 6.84 5.32 21.09
CA VAL A 631 5.90 4.22 20.88
C VAL A 631 4.52 4.80 20.58
N PHE A 632 3.87 4.34 19.50
CA PHE A 632 2.54 4.76 19.12
C PHE A 632 1.56 3.59 19.21
N LEU A 633 0.47 3.79 19.94
CA LEU A 633 -0.59 2.80 20.14
C LEU A 633 -1.90 3.27 19.52
N LEU A 634 -2.44 2.47 18.61
CA LEU A 634 -3.81 2.56 18.11
C LEU A 634 -4.69 1.61 18.89
N ASP A 635 -5.47 2.11 19.84
CA ASP A 635 -6.36 1.27 20.65
C ASP A 635 -7.72 1.14 19.96
N GLU A 636 -8.26 -0.07 19.92
CA GLU A 636 -9.53 -0.43 19.27
C GLU A 636 -9.61 -0.02 17.78
N ILE A 637 -8.57 -0.34 17.00
CA ILE A 637 -8.43 0.05 15.59
C ILE A 637 -9.63 -0.35 14.70
N SER A 638 -10.38 -1.41 15.06
CA SER A 638 -11.57 -1.89 14.33
C SER A 638 -12.76 -0.95 14.37
N LEU A 639 -12.75 0.08 15.22
CA LEU A 639 -13.81 1.07 15.32
C LEU A 639 -13.60 2.25 14.35
N ALA A 640 -12.38 2.52 13.95
CA ALA A 640 -12.09 3.61 13.01
C ALA A 640 -12.51 3.23 11.59
N ASP A 641 -12.81 4.24 10.79
CA ASP A 641 -13.15 4.03 9.39
C ASP A 641 -11.93 3.54 8.59
N HIS A 642 -12.16 2.69 7.60
CA HIS A 642 -11.11 2.16 6.74
C HIS A 642 -10.33 3.27 6.04
N SER A 643 -10.98 4.35 5.64
CA SER A 643 -10.36 5.52 5.00
C SER A 643 -9.22 6.12 5.83
N VAL A 644 -9.46 6.27 7.13
CA VAL A 644 -8.47 6.81 8.08
C VAL A 644 -7.31 5.84 8.26
N LEU A 645 -7.64 4.54 8.39
CA LEU A 645 -6.64 3.49 8.62
C LEU A 645 -5.75 3.23 7.41
N GLU A 646 -6.24 3.44 6.20
CA GLU A 646 -5.44 3.22 4.99
C GLU A 646 -4.32 4.24 4.82
N ARG A 647 -4.43 5.40 5.46
CA ARG A 647 -3.32 6.37 5.56
C ARG A 647 -2.11 5.80 6.30
N LEU A 648 -2.31 4.78 7.13
CA LEU A 648 -1.23 4.06 7.81
C LEU A 648 -0.42 3.14 6.88
N ASN A 649 -0.92 2.81 5.70
CA ASN A 649 -0.29 1.82 4.83
C ASN A 649 1.18 2.12 4.54
N SER A 650 1.53 3.37 4.28
CA SER A 650 2.91 3.79 4.03
C SER A 650 3.79 3.77 5.28
N VAL A 651 3.21 4.04 6.45
CA VAL A 651 3.92 3.96 7.75
C VAL A 651 4.21 2.51 8.14
N LEU A 652 3.34 1.57 7.74
CA LEU A 652 3.47 0.14 8.02
C LEU A 652 4.42 -0.59 7.04
N GLU A 653 4.87 0.08 5.99
CA GLU A 653 5.86 -0.44 5.06
C GLU A 653 7.30 -0.17 5.55
N PRO A 654 8.32 -0.87 5.03
CA PRO A 654 9.71 -0.71 5.50
C PRO A 654 10.24 0.72 5.40
N ALA A 655 9.76 1.52 4.46
CA ALA A 655 10.14 2.92 4.31
C ALA A 655 9.61 3.81 5.44
N ARG A 656 8.57 3.40 6.16
CA ARG A 656 7.95 4.09 7.31
C ARG A 656 7.74 5.59 7.07
N THR A 657 7.08 5.92 5.95
CA THR A 657 6.87 7.30 5.51
C THR A 657 5.39 7.69 5.54
N VAL A 658 5.13 8.96 5.76
CA VAL A 658 3.80 9.56 5.61
C VAL A 658 3.92 10.83 4.77
N VAL A 659 3.05 10.97 3.77
CA VAL A 659 2.97 12.20 2.96
C VAL A 659 1.82 13.05 3.50
N LEU A 660 2.11 14.30 3.85
CA LEU A 660 1.11 15.23 4.36
C LEU A 660 0.48 16.00 3.18
N ALA A 661 -0.40 15.37 2.44
CA ALA A 661 -1.11 16.01 1.32
C ALA A 661 -1.98 17.17 1.80
N GLU A 662 -2.59 17.06 2.99
CA GLU A 662 -3.48 18.04 3.60
C GLU A 662 -2.76 19.32 4.05
N ARG A 663 -1.44 19.26 4.26
CA ARG A 663 -0.62 20.43 4.59
C ARG A 663 -0.37 21.31 3.36
N GLY A 664 -0.57 20.77 2.18
CA GLY A 664 -0.26 21.43 0.92
C GLY A 664 1.22 21.37 0.55
N SER A 665 1.52 21.53 -0.73
CA SER A 665 2.90 21.59 -1.23
C SER A 665 3.48 23.00 -1.04
N THR A 666 4.73 23.09 -0.60
CA THR A 666 5.60 24.24 -0.78
C THR A 666 6.50 23.90 -1.97
N ASP A 667 6.52 24.76 -2.99
CA ASP A 667 7.36 24.60 -4.19
C ASP A 667 7.08 23.33 -5.06
N GLY A 668 5.84 22.79 -4.99
CA GLY A 668 5.45 21.63 -5.82
C GLY A 668 5.81 20.26 -5.22
N GLU A 669 6.52 20.20 -4.10
CA GLU A 669 6.83 18.98 -3.38
C GLU A 669 5.96 18.83 -2.12
N TYR A 670 5.41 17.63 -1.91
CA TYR A 670 4.69 17.30 -0.68
C TYR A 670 5.70 16.84 0.39
N PRO A 671 5.69 17.42 1.59
CA PRO A 671 6.61 17.02 2.64
C PRO A 671 6.35 15.58 3.06
N ALA A 672 7.26 14.68 2.72
CA ALA A 672 7.27 13.31 3.22
C ALA A 672 7.99 13.27 4.57
N ILE A 673 7.33 12.72 5.59
CA ILE A 673 7.92 12.52 6.91
C ILE A 673 8.38 11.08 7.02
N HIS A 674 9.64 10.88 7.32
CA HIS A 674 10.22 9.59 7.65
C HIS A 674 10.20 9.38 9.16
N ALA A 675 9.83 8.17 9.58
CA ALA A 675 9.85 7.83 11.01
C ALA A 675 11.30 7.69 11.49
N ALA A 676 11.57 8.18 12.71
CA ALA A 676 12.85 7.93 13.38
C ALA A 676 13.03 6.41 13.64
N ASP A 677 14.28 5.94 13.68
CA ASP A 677 14.59 4.50 13.81
C ASP A 677 14.00 3.87 15.09
N ALA A 678 13.92 4.66 16.12
CA ALA A 678 13.38 4.23 17.40
C ALA A 678 11.85 4.18 17.47
N PHE A 679 11.13 4.64 16.45
CA PHE A 679 9.66 4.60 16.37
C PHE A 679 9.13 3.19 16.33
N LYS A 680 8.11 2.88 17.14
CA LYS A 680 7.43 1.59 17.21
C LYS A 680 5.91 1.80 17.10
N LEU A 681 5.24 0.93 16.36
CA LEU A 681 3.80 0.99 16.17
C LEU A 681 3.12 -0.28 16.68
N LEU A 682 2.12 -0.07 17.52
CA LEU A 682 1.26 -1.09 18.12
C LEU A 682 -0.20 -0.78 17.80
N ALA A 683 -0.99 -1.81 17.62
CA ALA A 683 -2.43 -1.68 17.49
C ALA A 683 -3.15 -2.77 18.29
N THR A 684 -4.34 -2.46 18.78
CA THR A 684 -5.21 -3.44 19.43
C THR A 684 -6.55 -3.52 18.73
N MET A 685 -7.13 -4.69 18.69
CA MET A 685 -8.52 -4.88 18.23
C MET A 685 -9.20 -6.01 18.99
N ASN A 686 -10.52 -5.94 19.05
CA ASN A 686 -11.34 -7.04 19.51
C ASN A 686 -11.71 -7.95 18.33
N PRO A 687 -11.91 -9.26 18.53
CA PRO A 687 -12.30 -10.16 17.46
C PRO A 687 -13.62 -9.72 16.81
N GLY A 688 -13.74 -9.87 15.48
CA GLY A 688 -14.94 -9.49 14.74
C GLY A 688 -16.16 -10.35 15.17
N GLY A 689 -17.32 -9.74 15.23
CA GLY A 689 -18.60 -10.36 15.65
C GLY A 689 -19.44 -9.44 16.52
N ASP A 690 -18.85 -8.48 17.20
CA ASP A 690 -19.58 -7.49 17.99
C ASP A 690 -20.25 -6.42 17.09
N TYR A 691 -21.43 -5.98 17.51
CA TYR A 691 -22.22 -4.97 16.81
C TYR A 691 -21.42 -3.68 16.58
N GLY A 692 -21.32 -3.25 15.34
CA GLY A 692 -20.65 -1.99 14.95
C GLY A 692 -19.13 -2.08 14.70
N LYS A 693 -18.49 -3.25 14.86
CA LYS A 693 -17.07 -3.44 14.56
C LYS A 693 -16.89 -3.93 13.13
N LYS A 694 -16.00 -3.23 12.39
CA LYS A 694 -15.63 -3.58 11.01
C LYS A 694 -14.40 -4.49 11.03
N GLU A 695 -14.37 -5.50 10.16
CA GLU A 695 -13.13 -6.25 9.95
C GLU A 695 -12.12 -5.35 9.22
N LEU A 696 -10.84 -5.40 9.65
CA LEU A 696 -9.78 -4.68 8.95
C LEU A 696 -9.62 -5.17 7.52
N SER A 697 -9.34 -4.26 6.60
CA SER A 697 -9.03 -4.65 5.23
C SER A 697 -7.88 -5.65 5.20
N PRO A 698 -7.95 -6.71 4.37
CA PRO A 698 -6.86 -7.69 4.28
C PRO A 698 -5.50 -7.05 3.93
N ALA A 699 -5.53 -5.97 3.16
CA ALA A 699 -4.35 -5.22 2.78
C ALA A 699 -3.66 -4.58 3.99
N LEU A 700 -4.42 -3.97 4.88
CA LEU A 700 -3.91 -3.37 6.12
C LEU A 700 -3.48 -4.46 7.12
N ARG A 701 -4.33 -5.47 7.33
CA ARG A 701 -4.07 -6.57 8.26
C ARG A 701 -2.77 -7.33 7.96
N ASN A 702 -2.48 -7.60 6.68
CA ASN A 702 -1.26 -8.27 6.25
C ASN A 702 0.02 -7.44 6.45
N ARG A 703 -0.11 -6.15 6.77
CA ARG A 703 1.02 -5.29 7.10
C ARG A 703 1.43 -5.38 8.57
N PHE A 704 0.54 -5.87 9.43
CA PHE A 704 0.85 -6.12 10.84
C PHE A 704 1.36 -7.55 11.08
N THR A 705 2.17 -7.71 12.11
CA THR A 705 2.41 -8.99 12.77
C THR A 705 1.28 -9.20 13.77
N GLU A 706 0.36 -10.10 13.43
CA GLU A 706 -0.83 -10.39 14.24
C GLU A 706 -0.50 -11.38 15.33
N ILE A 707 -0.90 -11.06 16.57
CA ILE A 707 -0.76 -11.91 17.74
C ILE A 707 -2.15 -12.12 18.34
N TRP A 708 -2.56 -13.37 18.46
CA TRP A 708 -3.79 -13.73 19.14
C TRP A 708 -3.58 -13.73 20.66
N VAL A 709 -4.44 -12.98 21.35
CA VAL A 709 -4.43 -12.86 22.82
C VAL A 709 -5.67 -13.58 23.35
N PRO A 710 -5.53 -14.83 23.87
CA PRO A 710 -6.64 -15.54 24.44
C PRO A 710 -7.17 -14.83 25.70
N SER A 711 -8.43 -15.10 26.04
CA SER A 711 -8.98 -14.73 27.35
C SER A 711 -8.21 -15.41 28.48
N VAL A 712 -8.15 -14.73 29.62
CA VAL A 712 -7.50 -15.29 30.82
C VAL A 712 -8.53 -16.17 31.53
N ASP A 713 -8.54 -17.48 31.19
CA ASP A 713 -9.52 -18.43 31.73
C ASP A 713 -8.90 -19.46 32.68
N THR A 714 -7.56 -19.49 32.80
CA THR A 714 -6.85 -20.37 33.72
C THR A 714 -7.14 -19.96 35.19
N PRO A 715 -7.71 -20.84 36.01
CA PRO A 715 -8.05 -20.49 37.41
C PRO A 715 -6.86 -19.95 38.21
N GLY A 716 -5.64 -20.48 37.96
CA GLY A 716 -4.42 -20.02 38.62
C GLY A 716 -4.03 -18.58 38.23
N ASP A 717 -4.13 -18.21 36.95
CA ASP A 717 -3.82 -16.85 36.49
C ASP A 717 -4.87 -15.85 36.99
N LEU A 718 -6.16 -16.25 36.98
CA LEU A 718 -7.24 -15.44 37.53
C LEU A 718 -7.03 -15.20 39.02
N ALA A 719 -6.68 -16.25 39.79
CA ALA A 719 -6.38 -16.12 41.23
C ALA A 719 -5.23 -15.13 41.47
N MET A 720 -4.13 -15.25 40.74
CA MET A 720 -2.99 -14.33 40.86
C MET A 720 -3.39 -12.86 40.58
N ILE A 721 -4.22 -12.62 39.58
CA ILE A 721 -4.66 -11.27 39.21
C ILE A 721 -5.61 -10.70 40.29
N VAL A 722 -6.56 -11.51 40.77
CA VAL A 722 -7.51 -11.07 41.80
C VAL A 722 -6.76 -10.86 43.11
N ASP A 723 -5.85 -11.78 43.51
CA ASP A 723 -5.03 -11.65 44.71
C ASP A 723 -4.19 -10.36 44.73
N SER A 724 -3.65 -9.98 43.60
CA SER A 724 -2.89 -8.73 43.46
C SER A 724 -3.76 -7.48 43.56
N SER A 725 -5.06 -7.59 43.32
CA SER A 725 -6.00 -6.47 43.39
C SER A 725 -6.50 -6.14 44.78
N TRP A 726 -6.35 -7.08 45.72
CA TRP A 726 -6.70 -6.87 47.14
C TRP A 726 -5.71 -5.93 47.82
N LYS A 727 -6.21 -4.93 48.52
CA LYS A 727 -5.34 -4.03 49.32
C LYS A 727 -4.78 -4.66 50.59
N HIS A 728 -5.48 -5.63 51.12
CA HIS A 728 -5.11 -6.34 52.35
C HIS A 728 -4.98 -7.83 52.07
N GLU A 729 -3.92 -8.44 52.51
CA GLU A 729 -3.64 -9.88 52.32
C GLU A 729 -4.74 -10.77 52.95
N GLU A 730 -5.38 -10.30 54.02
CA GLU A 730 -6.49 -11.01 54.68
C GLU A 730 -7.70 -11.24 53.74
N LEU A 731 -7.91 -10.39 52.73
CA LEU A 731 -9.01 -10.52 51.78
C LEU A 731 -8.75 -11.56 50.67
N GLN A 732 -7.53 -12.03 50.52
CA GLN A 732 -7.18 -13.07 49.56
C GLN A 732 -7.92 -14.39 49.78
N VAL A 733 -8.40 -14.65 51.03
CA VAL A 733 -9.24 -15.80 51.37
C VAL A 733 -10.54 -15.83 50.54
N PHE A 734 -11.03 -14.66 50.07
CA PHE A 734 -12.24 -14.54 49.27
C PHE A 734 -12.02 -14.76 47.78
N THR A 735 -10.79 -14.88 47.32
CA THR A 735 -10.48 -15.08 45.89
C THR A 735 -11.06 -16.38 45.35
N ALA A 736 -10.87 -17.51 46.07
CA ALA A 736 -11.40 -18.80 45.63
C ALA A 736 -12.96 -18.81 45.55
N PRO A 737 -13.69 -18.36 46.60
CA PRO A 737 -15.14 -18.25 46.54
C PRO A 737 -15.66 -17.32 45.42
N LEU A 738 -14.98 -16.22 45.15
CA LEU A 738 -15.34 -15.29 44.06
C LEU A 738 -15.18 -15.97 42.71
N LEU A 739 -14.08 -16.67 42.46
CA LEU A 739 -13.86 -17.39 41.20
C LEU A 739 -14.82 -18.55 41.02
N GLU A 740 -15.15 -19.30 42.06
CA GLU A 740 -16.16 -20.37 42.03
C GLU A 740 -17.55 -19.80 41.70
N PHE A 741 -17.92 -18.68 42.31
CA PHE A 741 -19.20 -17.99 41.99
C PHE A 741 -19.26 -17.53 40.53
N CYS A 742 -18.20 -16.89 40.04
CA CYS A 742 -18.13 -16.46 38.67
C CYS A 742 -18.18 -17.64 37.67
N GLY A 743 -17.47 -18.74 38.00
CA GLY A 743 -17.52 -19.98 37.21
C GLY A 743 -18.91 -20.62 37.19
N TRP A 744 -19.57 -20.66 38.32
CA TRP A 744 -20.94 -21.15 38.44
C TRP A 744 -21.93 -20.28 37.63
N LEU A 745 -21.77 -18.95 37.67
CA LEU A 745 -22.64 -18.00 36.98
C LEU A 745 -22.45 -18.13 35.44
N ARG A 746 -21.22 -18.23 34.95
CA ARG A 746 -20.90 -18.47 33.54
C ARG A 746 -21.52 -19.78 33.02
N ALA A 747 -21.38 -20.86 33.79
CA ALA A 747 -21.94 -22.16 33.42
C ALA A 747 -23.49 -22.17 33.37
N ARG A 748 -24.12 -21.32 34.20
CA ARG A 748 -25.59 -21.27 34.25
C ARG A 748 -26.26 -20.39 33.19
N LEU A 749 -25.53 -19.37 32.72
CA LEU A 749 -26.01 -18.44 31.72
C LEU A 749 -25.57 -18.79 30.30
N ASP A 750 -24.73 -19.82 30.18
CA ASP A 750 -24.15 -20.28 28.92
C ASP A 750 -23.49 -19.15 28.09
N ASP A 751 -23.00 -18.13 28.80
CA ASP A 751 -22.40 -16.93 28.20
C ASP A 751 -21.07 -16.60 28.91
N HIS A 752 -19.97 -16.74 28.19
CA HIS A 752 -18.64 -16.39 28.67
C HIS A 752 -18.42 -14.88 28.87
N ALA A 753 -19.26 -14.04 28.27
CA ALA A 753 -19.19 -12.59 28.43
C ALA A 753 -19.71 -12.12 29.81
N VAL A 754 -20.47 -12.93 30.49
CA VAL A 754 -20.96 -12.63 31.83
C VAL A 754 -19.87 -12.87 32.86
N CYS A 755 -19.59 -11.90 33.72
CA CYS A 755 -18.46 -11.88 34.65
C CYS A 755 -17.08 -11.84 33.98
N SER A 756 -16.83 -10.79 33.19
CA SER A 756 -15.50 -10.54 32.64
C SER A 756 -14.45 -10.34 33.77
N LEU A 757 -13.17 -10.48 33.47
CA LEU A 757 -12.08 -10.18 34.41
C LEU A 757 -12.23 -8.77 35.00
N ARG A 758 -12.70 -7.80 34.21
CA ARG A 758 -12.96 -6.42 34.65
C ARG A 758 -14.03 -6.39 35.75
N ASP A 759 -15.10 -7.17 35.60
CA ASP A 759 -16.19 -7.26 36.58
C ASP A 759 -15.72 -7.92 37.87
N MET A 760 -14.88 -8.94 37.75
CA MET A 760 -14.24 -9.59 38.94
C MET A 760 -13.36 -8.60 39.72
N LEU A 761 -12.56 -7.80 39.01
CA LEU A 761 -11.71 -6.78 39.62
C LEU A 761 -12.53 -5.64 40.25
N VAL A 762 -13.63 -5.25 39.64
CA VAL A 762 -14.57 -4.27 40.21
C VAL A 762 -15.23 -4.84 41.44
N SER A 763 -15.66 -6.11 41.43
CA SER A 763 -16.26 -6.79 42.58
C SER A 763 -15.27 -6.91 43.74
N ALA A 764 -14.01 -7.26 43.47
CA ALA A 764 -12.95 -7.28 44.45
C ALA A 764 -12.71 -5.90 45.09
N ARG A 765 -12.71 -4.84 44.27
CA ARG A 765 -12.61 -3.46 44.75
C ARG A 765 -13.82 -2.97 45.52
N LEU A 766 -15.03 -3.40 45.15
CA LEU A 766 -16.27 -3.07 45.88
C LEU A 766 -16.36 -3.76 47.23
N MET A 767 -15.96 -5.02 47.34
CA MET A 767 -15.86 -5.74 48.63
C MET A 767 -14.88 -5.06 49.60
N TRP A 768 -13.97 -4.24 49.11
CA TRP A 768 -13.10 -3.43 49.94
C TRP A 768 -13.78 -2.16 50.51
N CYS A 769 -14.79 -1.64 49.82
CA CYS A 769 -15.55 -0.46 50.29
C CYS A 769 -16.63 -0.81 51.33
N LEU A 770 -16.97 -2.09 51.45
CA LEU A 770 -17.91 -2.62 52.46
C LEU A 770 -17.15 -3.16 53.68
#